data_3a1a6ab69f7da98f71d4497944ef03d0
#
_entry.id   3a1a6ab69f7da98f71d4497944ef03d0
#
_cell.length_a   1.000
_cell.length_b   1.000
_cell.length_c   1.000
_cell.angle_alpha   90.00
_cell.angle_beta   90.00
_cell.angle_gamma   90.00
#
_symmetry.space_group_name_H-M   'P 1'
#
loop_
_entity.id
_entity.type
_entity.pdbx_description
1 polymer ?
#
loop_
_entity_poly.entity_id
_entity_poly.type
_entity_poly.pdbx_seq_one_letter_code
_entity_poly.pdbx_strand_id
1 'polypeptide(L)'
;MNQKVLKTIEYTKIIAMLIEEAESSLGKERAEALLPSSDFYEVERNLLETEEAESRIRLKGPVSFRGIMDLRPYFPRLQLGASLSISELYQVARMLESSKKVKEQGGEIEDSLLAYFEEIDSLEEIRRELARSIESEERLFDDASKELSDIRRKEKGIEGKITEELNRILNEKRSMLQEGVITLRNGRHVFPVKAEYKNAFHGIVHDESSTGVTLFMEPLSIVQLENNLSELFSLEKQEVEKILLTLSLKLSPNLPVLERNLELLSHLDFVFAKAKLGKKMDGVRPALEKEKKLKLLDARHPLIPKDKVIPISIHIGESFRLLVITGPNTGGKTVCLKTLGLLQLMGQAGLLIPAFQGSSITVFKEIYADIGDEQSIEQSLSTFSAHMTNTVKILSEADSDCLCLFDELGAGTDPTEGAALALGILHELYEREVTTLATTHYAEIKLYALSTEGVENAACEFDVESLRPTYRLLIGVPGKSNAFAIAKKLGLSEKIIEDARGRIGEEDLHFEDLISDLEDSKRLAERERLEIEQYKEEVERLKARARESTKGIEKGREKILNRAREEAAKILSDAKETADSIVKEIRKRENGGGSSLEVEQIRSKLKKKMEETQAFSGQSVKGPMQTISLKNLKLGDKVRLLNMHNVVGTVTELPDKNGMFTVSAGILRTKVSAKEVEFIQHKEKEAPVRNQGKTAGLGRAKAMGISPEINLIGKMTADALPELNKYLDDAFLAKLPQVRVVHGRGTGALRKMVQDCAKKNKHIESFRLGEYGEGSDGVTMIYFKK
;
A
#
# COMPACT_ATOMS: atom_id res chain seq x y z
N MET A 1 14.19 11.66 -24.77
CA MET A 1 13.89 10.19 -24.78
C MET A 1 13.22 9.76 -26.07
N ASN A 2 13.75 8.74 -26.73
CA ASN A 2 13.26 8.27 -28.04
C ASN A 2 11.90 7.55 -27.88
N GLN A 3 10.89 7.96 -28.66
CA GLN A 3 9.56 7.35 -28.64
C GLN A 3 9.54 5.86 -29.00
N LYS A 4 10.47 5.39 -29.87
CA LYS A 4 10.62 3.97 -30.20
C LYS A 4 10.97 3.17 -28.93
N VAL A 5 11.89 3.67 -28.12
CA VAL A 5 12.33 3.01 -26.87
C VAL A 5 11.19 2.92 -25.86
N LEU A 6 10.40 4.01 -25.71
CA LEU A 6 9.26 4.01 -24.80
C LEU A 6 8.22 2.93 -25.16
N LYS A 7 8.01 2.68 -26.45
CA LYS A 7 7.13 1.61 -26.93
C LYS A 7 7.76 0.22 -26.72
N THR A 8 9.02 0.04 -27.09
CA THR A 8 9.76 -1.23 -26.98
C THR A 8 9.83 -1.73 -25.53
N ILE A 9 10.09 -0.82 -24.58
CA ILE A 9 10.15 -1.13 -23.15
C ILE A 9 8.75 -1.11 -22.49
N GLU A 10 7.70 -0.86 -23.25
CA GLU A 10 6.30 -0.87 -22.80
C GLU A 10 5.95 0.24 -21.78
N TYR A 11 6.70 1.33 -21.74
CA TYR A 11 6.44 2.49 -20.87
C TYR A 11 5.05 3.09 -21.11
N THR A 12 4.56 3.05 -22.34
CA THR A 12 3.20 3.53 -22.71
C THR A 12 2.09 2.77 -21.97
N LYS A 13 2.31 1.51 -21.57
CA LYS A 13 1.35 0.75 -20.75
C LYS A 13 1.32 1.29 -19.30
N ILE A 14 2.47 1.71 -18.76
CA ILE A 14 2.53 2.35 -17.44
C ILE A 14 1.79 3.69 -17.46
N ILE A 15 1.95 4.46 -18.54
CA ILE A 15 1.19 5.70 -18.72
C ILE A 15 -0.32 5.44 -18.79
N ALA A 16 -0.76 4.40 -19.50
CA ALA A 16 -2.17 4.01 -19.51
C ALA A 16 -2.69 3.69 -18.10
N MET A 17 -1.93 2.94 -17.29
CA MET A 17 -2.27 2.67 -15.90
C MET A 17 -2.29 3.94 -15.04
N LEU A 18 -1.40 4.90 -15.28
CA LEU A 18 -1.37 6.18 -14.57
C LEU A 18 -2.60 7.03 -14.90
N ILE A 19 -3.02 7.07 -16.16
CA ILE A 19 -4.23 7.78 -16.60
C ILE A 19 -5.48 7.26 -15.89
N GLU A 20 -5.56 5.95 -15.63
CA GLU A 20 -6.67 5.36 -14.87
C GLU A 20 -6.74 5.83 -13.41
N GLU A 21 -5.60 6.20 -12.81
CA GLU A 21 -5.53 6.67 -11.43
C GLU A 21 -5.87 8.15 -11.26
N ALA A 22 -5.75 8.97 -12.33
CA ALA A 22 -6.13 10.38 -12.30
C ALA A 22 -7.65 10.53 -12.37
N GLU A 23 -8.20 11.39 -11.50
CA GLU A 23 -9.65 11.57 -11.37
C GLU A 23 -10.20 12.67 -12.29
N SER A 24 -9.42 13.71 -12.57
CA SER A 24 -9.81 14.83 -13.44
C SER A 24 -9.31 14.65 -14.87
N SER A 25 -9.98 15.30 -15.83
CA SER A 25 -9.53 15.37 -17.22
C SER A 25 -8.16 16.03 -17.35
N LEU A 26 -7.89 17.05 -16.55
CA LEU A 26 -6.63 17.78 -16.52
C LEU A 26 -5.48 16.97 -15.92
N GLY A 27 -5.76 16.18 -14.86
CA GLY A 27 -4.81 15.23 -14.31
C GLY A 27 -4.45 14.12 -15.30
N LYS A 28 -5.44 13.65 -16.08
CA LYS A 28 -5.22 12.66 -17.16
C LYS A 28 -4.38 13.23 -18.30
N GLU A 29 -4.63 14.47 -18.69
CA GLU A 29 -3.84 15.19 -19.72
C GLU A 29 -2.36 15.28 -19.29
N ARG A 30 -2.09 15.61 -18.01
CA ARG A 30 -0.72 15.62 -17.45
C ARG A 30 -0.10 14.22 -17.40
N ALA A 31 -0.87 13.21 -17.05
CA ALA A 31 -0.43 11.83 -17.03
C ALA A 31 -0.05 11.32 -18.43
N GLU A 32 -0.86 11.65 -19.45
CA GLU A 32 -0.60 11.29 -20.84
C GLU A 32 0.66 11.98 -21.40
N ALA A 33 0.90 13.23 -20.99
CA ALA A 33 2.08 14.00 -21.39
C ALA A 33 3.36 13.62 -20.62
N LEU A 34 3.32 12.70 -19.64
CA LEU A 34 4.46 12.37 -18.79
C LEU A 34 5.57 11.66 -19.58
N LEU A 35 6.71 12.31 -19.65
CA LEU A 35 7.94 11.76 -20.22
C LEU A 35 9.05 11.68 -19.14
N PRO A 36 9.96 10.71 -19.22
CA PRO A 36 11.12 10.66 -18.36
C PRO A 36 12.02 11.89 -18.58
N SER A 37 12.42 12.55 -17.49
CA SER A 37 13.32 13.70 -17.53
C SER A 37 14.79 13.29 -17.48
N SER A 38 15.65 14.09 -18.10
CA SER A 38 17.10 14.00 -17.99
C SER A 38 17.70 15.04 -17.02
N ASP A 39 16.87 15.83 -16.34
CA ASP A 39 17.30 16.77 -15.31
C ASP A 39 17.25 16.11 -13.92
N PHE A 40 18.40 16.04 -13.27
CA PHE A 40 18.55 15.42 -11.96
C PHE A 40 17.64 16.03 -10.89
N TYR A 41 17.57 17.36 -10.84
CA TYR A 41 16.80 18.06 -9.81
C TYR A 41 15.29 17.97 -10.05
N GLU A 42 14.89 17.94 -11.32
CA GLU A 42 13.49 17.71 -11.68
C GLU A 42 13.05 16.30 -11.28
N VAL A 43 13.85 15.28 -11.58
CA VAL A 43 13.59 13.89 -11.19
C VAL A 43 13.52 13.76 -9.68
N GLU A 44 14.48 14.35 -8.93
CA GLU A 44 14.52 14.33 -7.48
C GLU A 44 13.24 14.93 -6.87
N ARG A 45 12.84 16.11 -7.33
CA ARG A 45 11.63 16.79 -6.90
C ARG A 45 10.37 15.95 -7.20
N ASN A 46 10.26 15.44 -8.43
CA ASN A 46 9.10 14.66 -8.84
C ASN A 46 8.95 13.35 -8.04
N LEU A 47 10.06 12.68 -7.72
CA LEU A 47 10.08 11.51 -6.86
C LEU A 47 9.69 11.86 -5.41
N LEU A 48 10.19 12.98 -4.89
CA LEU A 48 9.85 13.46 -3.55
C LEU A 48 8.35 13.76 -3.43
N GLU A 49 7.80 14.55 -4.35
CA GLU A 49 6.36 14.86 -4.37
C GLU A 49 5.50 13.58 -4.42
N THR A 50 5.92 12.58 -5.20
CA THR A 50 5.19 11.32 -5.30
C THR A 50 5.24 10.50 -4.00
N GLU A 51 6.40 10.44 -3.33
CA GLU A 51 6.57 9.76 -2.03
C GLU A 51 5.76 10.45 -0.92
N GLU A 52 5.79 11.79 -0.89
CA GLU A 52 5.01 12.58 0.07
C GLU A 52 3.51 12.40 -0.13
N ALA A 53 3.04 12.38 -1.39
CA ALA A 53 1.65 12.09 -1.70
C ALA A 53 1.25 10.66 -1.28
N GLU A 54 2.12 9.66 -1.46
CA GLU A 54 1.88 8.30 -0.95
C GLU A 54 1.77 8.29 0.58
N SER A 55 2.68 8.98 1.26
CA SER A 55 2.67 9.13 2.70
C SER A 55 1.40 9.81 3.21
N ARG A 56 0.91 10.84 2.52
CA ARG A 56 -0.39 11.49 2.80
C ARG A 56 -1.55 10.52 2.64
N ILE A 57 -1.59 9.73 1.54
CA ILE A 57 -2.61 8.70 1.32
C ILE A 57 -2.60 7.66 2.44
N ARG A 58 -1.43 7.29 2.94
CA ARG A 58 -1.29 6.32 4.03
C ARG A 58 -1.74 6.86 5.38
N LEU A 59 -1.47 8.15 5.67
CA LEU A 59 -1.75 8.77 6.96
C LEU A 59 -3.18 9.30 7.09
N LYS A 60 -3.71 9.94 6.03
CA LYS A 60 -5.01 10.65 6.05
C LYS A 60 -6.05 10.06 5.08
N GLY A 61 -5.66 9.11 4.24
CA GLY A 61 -6.51 8.59 3.18
C GLY A 61 -6.36 9.36 1.87
N PRO A 62 -7.03 8.91 0.79
CA PRO A 62 -6.93 9.51 -0.53
C PRO A 62 -7.62 10.88 -0.57
N VAL A 63 -6.99 11.86 -1.20
CA VAL A 63 -7.61 13.12 -1.58
C VAL A 63 -8.48 12.88 -2.82
N SER A 64 -9.70 13.43 -2.84
CA SER A 64 -10.59 13.31 -4.00
C SER A 64 -10.54 14.56 -4.88
N PHE A 65 -10.24 14.35 -6.14
CA PHE A 65 -10.21 15.36 -7.18
C PHE A 65 -11.45 15.30 -8.09
N ARG A 66 -12.46 14.54 -7.69
CA ARG A 66 -13.74 14.47 -8.40
C ARG A 66 -14.45 15.82 -8.37
N GLY A 67 -14.91 16.27 -9.53
CA GLY A 67 -15.59 17.55 -9.67
C GLY A 67 -14.67 18.70 -10.11
N ILE A 68 -13.37 18.43 -10.31
CA ILE A 68 -12.49 19.34 -11.02
C ILE A 68 -12.81 19.26 -12.51
N MET A 69 -13.32 20.36 -13.02
CA MET A 69 -13.73 20.49 -14.42
C MET A 69 -12.75 21.37 -15.18
N ASP A 70 -12.60 21.12 -16.47
CA ASP A 70 -11.81 21.99 -17.35
C ASP A 70 -12.58 23.27 -17.66
N LEU A 71 -12.18 24.36 -17.01
CA LEU A 71 -12.79 25.68 -17.22
C LEU A 71 -12.10 26.51 -18.29
N ARG A 72 -10.99 26.04 -18.87
CA ARG A 72 -10.23 26.78 -19.91
C ARG A 72 -11.10 27.26 -21.10
N PRO A 73 -12.11 26.49 -21.57
CA PRO A 73 -13.00 26.96 -22.65
C PRO A 73 -13.85 28.18 -22.28
N TYR A 74 -14.05 28.48 -20.99
CA TYR A 74 -14.90 29.57 -20.53
C TYR A 74 -14.12 30.88 -20.32
N PHE A 75 -12.83 30.82 -20.13
CA PHE A 75 -11.97 31.98 -19.84
C PHE A 75 -12.01 33.06 -20.90
N PRO A 76 -11.95 32.78 -22.22
CA PRO A 76 -12.03 33.83 -23.21
C PRO A 76 -13.35 34.63 -23.15
N ARG A 77 -14.48 33.99 -22.85
CA ARG A 77 -15.78 34.65 -22.72
C ARG A 77 -15.86 35.48 -21.44
N LEU A 78 -15.39 34.96 -20.34
CA LEU A 78 -15.31 35.72 -19.08
C LEU A 78 -14.39 36.94 -19.20
N GLN A 79 -13.28 36.82 -19.92
CA GLN A 79 -12.36 37.93 -20.18
C GLN A 79 -13.01 39.05 -20.98
N LEU A 80 -13.91 38.70 -21.92
CA LEU A 80 -14.69 39.66 -22.70
C LEU A 80 -15.92 40.17 -21.94
N GLY A 81 -16.18 39.74 -20.70
CA GLY A 81 -17.36 40.11 -19.93
C GLY A 81 -18.66 39.47 -20.43
N ALA A 82 -18.58 38.40 -21.22
CA ALA A 82 -19.74 37.69 -21.70
C ALA A 82 -20.32 36.74 -20.62
N SER A 83 -21.65 36.54 -20.71
CA SER A 83 -22.38 35.65 -19.81
C SER A 83 -22.04 34.18 -20.07
N LEU A 84 -21.86 33.40 -19.01
CA LEU A 84 -21.85 31.95 -19.04
C LEU A 84 -23.29 31.40 -18.88
N SER A 85 -23.52 30.22 -19.40
CA SER A 85 -24.76 29.45 -19.19
C SER A 85 -24.90 28.92 -17.75
N ILE A 86 -26.09 28.43 -17.39
CA ILE A 86 -26.36 27.83 -16.10
C ILE A 86 -25.40 26.62 -15.85
N SER A 87 -25.29 25.73 -16.86
CA SER A 87 -24.42 24.56 -16.79
C SER A 87 -22.94 24.91 -16.59
N GLU A 88 -22.43 25.93 -17.28
CA GLU A 88 -21.06 26.42 -17.18
C GLU A 88 -20.77 27.02 -15.79
N LEU A 89 -21.68 27.87 -15.29
CA LEU A 89 -21.56 28.43 -13.94
C LEU A 89 -21.68 27.31 -12.84
N TYR A 90 -22.51 26.32 -13.10
CA TYR A 90 -22.59 25.15 -12.22
C TYR A 90 -21.26 24.36 -12.16
N GLN A 91 -20.57 24.21 -13.30
CA GLN A 91 -19.24 23.59 -13.33
C GLN A 91 -18.20 24.43 -12.60
N VAL A 92 -18.25 25.77 -12.72
CA VAL A 92 -17.41 26.67 -11.91
C VAL A 92 -17.71 26.50 -10.41
N ALA A 93 -18.99 26.45 -10.03
CA ALA A 93 -19.39 26.26 -8.64
C ALA A 93 -18.87 24.92 -8.08
N ARG A 94 -18.98 23.83 -8.84
CA ARG A 94 -18.45 22.51 -8.47
C ARG A 94 -16.93 22.51 -8.34
N MET A 95 -16.24 23.17 -9.24
CA MET A 95 -14.78 23.31 -9.19
C MET A 95 -14.35 24.07 -7.94
N LEU A 96 -14.99 25.19 -7.61
CA LEU A 96 -14.67 25.96 -6.39
C LEU A 96 -14.99 25.16 -5.10
N GLU A 97 -16.08 24.38 -5.10
CA GLU A 97 -16.40 23.48 -3.99
C GLU A 97 -15.32 22.37 -3.85
N SER A 98 -14.84 21.83 -4.96
CA SER A 98 -13.75 20.84 -4.96
C SER A 98 -12.43 21.48 -4.51
N SER A 99 -12.13 22.70 -4.95
CA SER A 99 -10.95 23.46 -4.51
C SER A 99 -10.92 23.64 -2.99
N LYS A 100 -12.07 24.00 -2.40
CA LYS A 100 -12.20 24.12 -0.95
C LYS A 100 -11.92 22.80 -0.23
N LYS A 101 -12.54 21.70 -0.69
CA LYS A 101 -12.36 20.38 -0.10
C LYS A 101 -10.91 19.89 -0.19
N VAL A 102 -10.27 20.10 -1.35
CA VAL A 102 -8.87 19.74 -1.54
C VAL A 102 -7.98 20.57 -0.61
N LYS A 103 -8.19 21.89 -0.52
CA LYS A 103 -7.47 22.76 0.43
C LYS A 103 -7.59 22.28 1.87
N GLU A 104 -8.80 21.97 2.34
CA GLU A 104 -9.07 21.47 3.69
C GLU A 104 -8.38 20.14 3.97
N GLN A 105 -8.27 19.26 2.95
CA GLN A 105 -7.58 17.97 3.06
C GLN A 105 -6.06 18.10 3.07
N GLY A 106 -5.50 19.20 2.53
CA GLY A 106 -4.07 19.49 2.54
C GLY A 106 -3.49 19.57 3.96
N GLY A 107 -4.20 20.19 4.88
CA GLY A 107 -4.08 20.19 6.33
C GLY A 107 -2.66 20.27 6.87
N GLU A 108 -2.42 19.70 8.03
CA GLU A 108 -1.32 19.93 8.98
C GLU A 108 -0.02 19.12 8.68
N ILE A 109 0.20 18.61 7.48
CA ILE A 109 1.43 17.87 7.15
C ILE A 109 2.45 18.84 6.56
N GLU A 110 3.55 19.07 7.26
CA GLU A 110 4.67 19.88 6.80
C GLU A 110 5.53 19.07 5.81
N ASP A 111 5.24 19.20 4.53
CA ASP A 111 5.98 18.62 3.41
C ASP A 111 6.02 19.58 2.21
N SER A 112 6.65 19.21 1.11
CA SER A 112 6.76 20.07 -0.09
C SER A 112 5.41 20.34 -0.76
N LEU A 113 4.43 19.45 -0.59
CA LEU A 113 3.09 19.58 -1.16
C LEU A 113 2.22 20.60 -0.43
N LEU A 114 2.52 20.94 0.83
CA LEU A 114 1.73 21.86 1.63
C LEU A 114 1.53 23.21 0.93
N ALA A 115 2.59 23.75 0.32
CA ALA A 115 2.53 25.02 -0.39
C ALA A 115 1.49 25.03 -1.51
N TYR A 116 1.32 23.93 -2.26
CA TYR A 116 0.30 23.82 -3.30
C TYR A 116 -1.11 23.85 -2.73
N PHE A 117 -1.35 23.20 -1.58
CA PHE A 117 -2.66 23.20 -0.93
C PHE A 117 -3.00 24.58 -0.34
N GLU A 118 -2.03 25.28 0.25
CA GLU A 118 -2.22 26.62 0.84
C GLU A 118 -2.50 27.68 -0.20
N GLU A 119 -1.86 27.58 -1.37
CA GLU A 119 -2.01 28.53 -2.46
C GLU A 119 -3.40 28.44 -3.14
N ILE A 120 -4.13 27.32 -3.01
CA ILE A 120 -5.49 27.19 -3.53
C ILE A 120 -6.39 28.24 -2.87
N ASP A 121 -7.08 29.06 -3.68
CA ASP A 121 -8.09 30.00 -3.21
C ASP A 121 -9.50 29.52 -3.61
N SER A 122 -10.32 29.23 -2.62
CA SER A 122 -11.69 28.76 -2.84
C SER A 122 -12.67 29.84 -3.28
N LEU A 123 -12.26 31.12 -3.38
CA LEU A 123 -13.10 32.27 -3.68
C LEU A 123 -14.43 32.20 -2.92
N GLU A 124 -14.35 32.13 -1.60
CA GLU A 124 -15.45 31.71 -0.71
C GLU A 124 -16.72 32.54 -0.90
N GLU A 125 -16.62 33.85 -1.16
CA GLU A 125 -17.78 34.71 -1.39
C GLU A 125 -18.52 34.34 -2.70
N ILE A 126 -17.75 34.17 -3.78
CA ILE A 126 -18.29 33.78 -5.10
C ILE A 126 -18.85 32.36 -5.04
N ARG A 127 -18.14 31.46 -4.41
CA ARG A 127 -18.56 30.07 -4.22
C ARG A 127 -19.92 29.99 -3.51
N ARG A 128 -20.11 30.75 -2.43
CA ARG A 128 -21.38 30.80 -1.70
C ARG A 128 -22.49 31.40 -2.53
N GLU A 129 -22.19 32.44 -3.30
CA GLU A 129 -23.18 33.06 -4.15
C GLU A 129 -23.63 32.13 -5.28
N LEU A 130 -22.69 31.48 -5.97
CA LEU A 130 -23.02 30.46 -6.97
C LEU A 130 -23.86 29.32 -6.38
N ALA A 131 -23.46 28.79 -5.20
CA ALA A 131 -24.18 27.72 -4.52
C ALA A 131 -25.59 28.10 -4.07
N ARG A 132 -25.86 29.39 -3.83
CA ARG A 132 -27.19 29.89 -3.46
C ARG A 132 -28.05 30.19 -4.71
N SER A 133 -27.41 30.45 -5.84
CA SER A 133 -28.12 30.85 -7.08
C SER A 133 -28.42 29.67 -7.98
N ILE A 134 -27.57 28.62 -8.02
CA ILE A 134 -27.64 27.55 -8.99
C ILE A 134 -28.03 26.24 -8.30
N GLU A 135 -29.18 25.67 -8.66
CA GLU A 135 -29.71 24.43 -8.14
C GLU A 135 -29.11 23.20 -8.87
N SER A 136 -29.08 23.27 -10.18
CA SER A 136 -28.60 22.17 -11.04
C SER A 136 -28.01 22.71 -12.35
N GLU A 137 -27.54 21.83 -13.24
CA GLU A 137 -27.01 22.19 -14.56
C GLU A 137 -28.04 22.91 -15.46
N GLU A 138 -29.34 22.78 -15.18
CA GLU A 138 -30.42 23.33 -16.01
C GLU A 138 -31.25 24.39 -15.29
N ARG A 139 -31.05 24.57 -13.96
CA ARG A 139 -31.98 25.40 -13.18
C ARG A 139 -31.27 26.24 -12.11
N LEU A 140 -31.76 27.50 -11.98
CA LEU A 140 -31.48 28.36 -10.84
C LEU A 140 -32.50 28.12 -9.73
N PHE A 141 -32.07 28.32 -8.48
CA PHE A 141 -33.00 28.32 -7.33
C PHE A 141 -34.08 29.41 -7.53
N ASP A 142 -35.26 29.14 -7.02
CA ASP A 142 -36.40 30.09 -7.11
C ASP A 142 -36.10 31.42 -6.39
N ASP A 143 -35.22 31.39 -5.38
CA ASP A 143 -34.77 32.52 -4.57
C ASP A 143 -33.40 33.08 -4.99
N ALA A 144 -32.92 32.71 -6.20
CA ALA A 144 -31.65 33.25 -6.75
C ALA A 144 -31.69 34.80 -6.89
N SER A 145 -32.87 35.37 -7.18
CA SER A 145 -33.16 36.79 -7.00
C SER A 145 -34.59 36.96 -6.48
N LYS A 146 -34.87 38.10 -5.87
CA LYS A 146 -36.23 38.42 -5.41
C LYS A 146 -37.20 38.51 -6.60
N GLU A 147 -36.73 39.11 -7.68
CA GLU A 147 -37.49 39.27 -8.94
C GLU A 147 -37.85 37.90 -9.53
N LEU A 148 -36.90 36.94 -9.60
CA LEU A 148 -37.14 35.61 -10.11
C LEU A 148 -38.17 34.86 -9.26
N SER A 149 -38.04 34.97 -7.92
CA SER A 149 -38.98 34.38 -6.98
C SER A 149 -40.41 34.89 -7.17
N ASP A 150 -40.56 36.23 -7.37
CA ASP A 150 -41.86 36.84 -7.60
C ASP A 150 -42.45 36.44 -8.94
N ILE A 151 -41.64 36.32 -10.01
CA ILE A 151 -42.08 35.87 -11.34
C ILE A 151 -42.58 34.43 -11.27
N ARG A 152 -41.78 33.51 -10.75
CA ARG A 152 -42.13 32.08 -10.65
C ARG A 152 -43.34 31.81 -9.75
N ARG A 153 -43.51 32.64 -8.70
CA ARG A 153 -44.71 32.56 -7.86
C ARG A 153 -45.96 32.96 -8.63
N LYS A 154 -45.85 34.06 -9.49
CA LYS A 154 -46.97 34.49 -10.36
C LYS A 154 -47.27 33.43 -11.43
N GLU A 155 -46.28 32.84 -12.06
CA GLU A 155 -46.40 31.72 -13.02
C GLU A 155 -47.24 30.58 -12.42
N LYS A 156 -46.77 30.03 -11.25
CA LYS A 156 -47.52 28.99 -10.53
C LYS A 156 -48.94 29.37 -10.21
N GLY A 157 -49.13 30.66 -9.88
CA GLY A 157 -50.49 31.17 -9.59
C GLY A 157 -51.38 31.25 -10.84
N ILE A 158 -50.83 31.60 -12.01
CA ILE A 158 -51.60 31.61 -13.29
C ILE A 158 -51.82 30.22 -13.81
N GLU A 159 -50.83 29.31 -13.74
CA GLU A 159 -50.97 27.89 -14.09
C GLU A 159 -52.08 27.19 -13.28
N GLY A 160 -52.16 27.50 -11.98
CA GLY A 160 -53.27 27.05 -11.14
C GLY A 160 -54.62 27.50 -11.65
N LYS A 161 -54.74 28.81 -12.00
CA LYS A 161 -56.00 29.40 -12.55
C LYS A 161 -56.35 28.79 -13.90
N ILE A 162 -55.33 28.58 -14.80
CA ILE A 162 -55.55 27.92 -16.08
C ILE A 162 -56.06 26.49 -15.84
N THR A 163 -55.49 25.76 -14.95
CA THR A 163 -55.87 24.36 -14.62
C THR A 163 -57.33 24.33 -14.08
N GLU A 164 -57.67 25.23 -13.16
CA GLU A 164 -59.02 25.34 -12.61
C GLU A 164 -60.04 25.67 -13.69
N GLU A 165 -59.76 26.65 -14.57
CA GLU A 165 -60.64 27.08 -15.64
C GLU A 165 -60.80 26.02 -16.73
N LEU A 166 -59.69 25.31 -17.08
CA LEU A 166 -59.75 24.20 -18.03
C LEU A 166 -60.62 23.04 -17.49
N ASN A 167 -60.50 22.70 -16.21
CA ASN A 167 -61.33 21.68 -15.57
C ASN A 167 -62.83 22.10 -15.49
N ARG A 168 -63.08 23.40 -15.25
CA ARG A 168 -64.43 23.97 -15.28
C ARG A 168 -65.06 23.82 -16.66
N ILE A 169 -64.36 24.23 -17.72
CA ILE A 169 -64.80 24.16 -19.11
C ILE A 169 -65.03 22.71 -19.54
N LEU A 170 -64.12 21.80 -19.17
CA LEU A 170 -64.24 20.37 -19.44
C LEU A 170 -65.54 19.77 -18.89
N ASN A 171 -65.94 20.18 -17.68
CA ASN A 171 -67.14 19.73 -17.04
C ASN A 171 -68.39 20.38 -17.62
N GLU A 172 -68.40 21.70 -17.79
CA GLU A 172 -69.56 22.46 -18.27
C GLU A 172 -69.88 22.22 -19.76
N LYS A 173 -68.87 22.09 -20.61
CA LYS A 173 -69.04 21.99 -22.06
C LYS A 173 -68.72 20.59 -22.63
N ARG A 174 -68.81 19.55 -21.80
CA ARG A 174 -68.46 18.19 -22.22
C ARG A 174 -69.24 17.66 -23.42
N SER A 175 -70.47 18.08 -23.61
CA SER A 175 -71.31 17.70 -24.78
C SER A 175 -70.82 18.24 -26.11
N MET A 176 -70.10 19.40 -26.10
CA MET A 176 -69.58 20.07 -27.29
C MET A 176 -68.22 19.48 -27.71
N LEU A 177 -67.56 18.71 -26.85
CA LEU A 177 -66.29 18.12 -27.11
C LEU A 177 -66.38 16.80 -27.86
N GLN A 178 -65.43 16.52 -28.75
CA GLN A 178 -65.32 15.23 -29.41
C GLN A 178 -64.80 14.17 -28.42
N GLU A 179 -63.82 14.57 -27.62
CA GLU A 179 -63.24 13.77 -26.55
C GLU A 179 -63.07 14.67 -25.31
N GLY A 180 -63.25 14.11 -24.11
CA GLY A 180 -63.10 14.82 -22.83
C GLY A 180 -61.64 14.96 -22.42
N VAL A 181 -60.73 15.39 -23.29
CA VAL A 181 -59.32 15.54 -23.04
C VAL A 181 -58.87 16.98 -23.40
N ILE A 182 -57.87 17.47 -22.65
CA ILE A 182 -57.22 18.75 -22.93
C ILE A 182 -55.91 18.41 -23.68
N THR A 183 -55.66 19.07 -24.78
CA THR A 183 -54.43 18.85 -25.58
C THR A 183 -53.68 20.16 -25.76
N LEU A 184 -52.37 20.06 -26.09
CA LEU A 184 -51.58 21.22 -26.43
C LEU A 184 -51.40 21.31 -27.95
N ARG A 185 -51.66 22.52 -28.52
CA ARG A 185 -51.33 22.87 -29.90
C ARG A 185 -50.60 24.19 -29.91
N ASN A 186 -49.44 24.22 -30.56
CA ASN A 186 -48.61 25.43 -30.62
C ASN A 186 -48.33 26.05 -29.25
N GLY A 187 -48.17 25.21 -28.20
CA GLY A 187 -47.95 25.65 -26.82
C GLY A 187 -49.19 26.19 -26.09
N ARG A 188 -50.40 26.06 -26.66
CA ARG A 188 -51.68 26.50 -26.09
C ARG A 188 -52.55 25.34 -25.70
N HIS A 189 -53.27 25.46 -24.59
CA HIS A 189 -54.26 24.46 -24.17
C HIS A 189 -55.51 24.56 -25.02
N VAL A 190 -55.85 23.51 -25.73
CA VAL A 190 -56.98 23.44 -26.63
C VAL A 190 -57.86 22.27 -26.32
N PHE A 191 -59.16 22.42 -26.60
CA PHE A 191 -60.14 21.36 -26.52
C PHE A 191 -60.48 20.84 -27.92
N PRO A 192 -60.62 19.55 -28.16
CA PRO A 192 -61.13 18.96 -29.38
C PRO A 192 -62.65 19.16 -29.44
N VAL A 193 -63.10 20.25 -30.07
CA VAL A 193 -64.48 20.65 -30.21
C VAL A 193 -65.05 20.10 -31.50
N LYS A 194 -66.29 19.56 -31.48
CA LYS A 194 -67.00 19.14 -32.69
C LYS A 194 -67.28 20.38 -33.57
N ALA A 195 -67.05 20.29 -34.88
CA ALA A 195 -67.12 21.39 -35.81
C ALA A 195 -68.51 22.12 -35.76
N GLU A 196 -69.58 21.41 -35.46
CA GLU A 196 -70.95 21.96 -35.32
C GLU A 196 -71.09 22.96 -34.18
N TYR A 197 -70.21 22.85 -33.13
CA TYR A 197 -70.25 23.77 -31.97
C TYR A 197 -69.23 24.91 -32.03
N LYS A 198 -68.55 25.14 -33.20
CA LYS A 198 -67.56 26.17 -33.39
C LYS A 198 -67.97 27.52 -32.81
N ASN A 199 -69.19 28.00 -33.16
CA ASN A 199 -69.70 29.30 -32.73
C ASN A 199 -70.17 29.32 -31.28
N ALA A 200 -70.66 28.20 -30.77
CA ALA A 200 -71.18 28.06 -29.41
C ALA A 200 -70.08 27.87 -28.35
N PHE A 201 -68.88 27.37 -28.75
CA PHE A 201 -67.80 27.09 -27.79
C PHE A 201 -67.09 28.40 -27.34
N HIS A 202 -67.11 29.48 -28.12
CA HIS A 202 -66.44 30.75 -27.85
C HIS A 202 -64.95 30.60 -27.60
N GLY A 203 -64.17 30.27 -28.63
CA GLY A 203 -62.72 30.08 -28.57
C GLY A 203 -62.04 30.41 -29.88
N ILE A 204 -60.69 30.40 -29.86
CA ILE A 204 -59.81 30.58 -31.03
C ILE A 204 -59.46 29.19 -31.57
N VAL A 205 -59.60 29.00 -32.88
CA VAL A 205 -59.17 27.75 -33.54
C VAL A 205 -57.67 27.82 -33.80
N HIS A 206 -56.93 26.83 -33.24
CA HIS A 206 -55.50 26.70 -33.45
C HIS A 206 -55.15 25.63 -34.47
N ASP A 207 -56.00 24.60 -34.61
CA ASP A 207 -55.75 23.50 -35.53
C ASP A 207 -57.08 22.82 -35.90
N GLU A 208 -57.04 21.99 -36.94
CA GLU A 208 -58.19 21.27 -37.44
C GLU A 208 -57.82 19.80 -37.73
N SER A 209 -58.70 18.85 -37.44
CA SER A 209 -58.45 17.46 -37.78
C SER A 209 -58.45 17.27 -39.31
N SER A 210 -57.73 16.25 -39.81
CA SER A 210 -57.61 15.94 -41.22
C SER A 210 -58.97 15.69 -41.93
N THR A 211 -60.00 15.37 -41.17
CA THR A 211 -61.34 15.12 -41.62
C THR A 211 -62.27 16.35 -41.49
N GLY A 212 -61.81 17.46 -40.90
CA GLY A 212 -62.61 18.66 -40.64
C GLY A 212 -63.68 18.53 -39.57
N VAL A 213 -63.84 17.35 -38.93
CA VAL A 213 -64.90 17.07 -37.95
C VAL A 213 -64.58 17.64 -36.57
N THR A 214 -63.28 17.81 -36.25
CA THR A 214 -62.82 18.26 -34.92
C THR A 214 -61.95 19.52 -35.07
N LEU A 215 -62.31 20.57 -34.34
CA LEU A 215 -61.54 21.79 -34.24
C LEU A 215 -60.84 21.86 -32.88
N PHE A 216 -59.55 22.11 -32.91
CA PHE A 216 -58.77 22.32 -31.68
C PHE A 216 -58.88 23.77 -31.27
N MET A 217 -59.72 24.06 -30.28
CA MET A 217 -60.08 25.44 -29.90
C MET A 217 -59.55 25.79 -28.52
N GLU A 218 -58.87 26.97 -28.43
CA GLU A 218 -58.49 27.59 -27.16
C GLU A 218 -59.68 28.43 -26.66
N PRO A 219 -60.21 28.21 -25.43
CA PRO A 219 -61.28 29.00 -24.89
C PRO A 219 -60.88 30.43 -24.65
N LEU A 220 -61.75 31.39 -24.98
CA LEU A 220 -61.45 32.84 -24.79
C LEU A 220 -61.11 33.21 -23.35
N SER A 221 -61.69 32.53 -22.36
CA SER A 221 -61.39 32.74 -20.94
C SER A 221 -59.95 32.37 -20.58
N ILE A 222 -59.32 31.51 -21.37
CA ILE A 222 -57.93 31.05 -21.13
C ILE A 222 -56.90 31.87 -21.90
N VAL A 223 -57.27 32.41 -23.08
CA VAL A 223 -56.35 33.20 -23.95
C VAL A 223 -55.61 34.28 -23.17
N GLN A 224 -56.30 35.05 -22.31
CA GLN A 224 -55.66 36.10 -21.53
C GLN A 224 -54.73 35.55 -20.47
N LEU A 225 -55.09 34.44 -19.80
CA LEU A 225 -54.23 33.78 -18.80
C LEU A 225 -52.99 33.23 -19.43
N GLU A 226 -53.08 32.59 -20.59
CA GLU A 226 -51.93 32.04 -21.31
C GLU A 226 -51.03 33.14 -21.92
N ASN A 227 -51.64 34.27 -22.37
CA ASN A 227 -50.83 35.42 -22.78
C ASN A 227 -50.03 35.97 -21.60
N ASN A 228 -50.66 36.13 -20.42
CA ASN A 228 -49.94 36.60 -19.24
C ASN A 228 -48.86 35.60 -18.77
N LEU A 229 -49.14 34.29 -18.91
CA LEU A 229 -48.13 33.26 -18.63
C LEU A 229 -46.96 33.33 -19.58
N SER A 230 -47.19 33.52 -20.88
CA SER A 230 -46.15 33.69 -21.89
C SER A 230 -45.31 34.96 -21.66
N GLU A 231 -45.91 36.05 -21.22
CA GLU A 231 -45.22 37.27 -20.81
C GLU A 231 -44.30 36.99 -19.58
N LEU A 232 -44.80 36.27 -18.57
CA LEU A 232 -43.99 35.89 -17.40
C LEU A 232 -42.81 35.02 -17.79
N PHE A 233 -42.96 34.01 -18.64
CA PHE A 233 -41.84 33.20 -19.15
C PHE A 233 -40.79 34.06 -19.87
N SER A 234 -41.22 35.10 -20.61
CA SER A 234 -40.30 36.03 -21.24
C SER A 234 -39.54 36.87 -20.21
N LEU A 235 -40.23 37.30 -19.14
CA LEU A 235 -39.62 38.03 -18.02
C LEU A 235 -38.70 37.11 -17.20
N GLU A 236 -39.09 35.85 -16.96
CA GLU A 236 -38.24 34.87 -16.31
C GLU A 236 -36.92 34.70 -17.07
N LYS A 237 -37.00 34.52 -18.40
CA LYS A 237 -35.83 34.37 -19.25
C LYS A 237 -34.90 35.56 -19.15
N GLN A 238 -35.45 36.80 -19.22
CA GLN A 238 -34.66 38.02 -19.08
C GLN A 238 -34.00 38.13 -17.69
N GLU A 239 -34.71 37.80 -16.62
CA GLU A 239 -34.16 37.84 -15.27
C GLU A 239 -33.09 36.78 -15.08
N VAL A 240 -33.28 35.56 -15.61
CA VAL A 240 -32.26 34.50 -15.63
C VAL A 240 -31.01 34.99 -16.36
N GLU A 241 -31.14 35.55 -17.56
CA GLU A 241 -30.01 36.11 -18.34
C GLU A 241 -29.28 37.19 -17.54
N LYS A 242 -29.98 38.07 -16.86
CA LYS A 242 -29.39 39.12 -15.99
C LYS A 242 -28.65 38.54 -14.78
N ILE A 243 -29.21 37.52 -14.13
CA ILE A 243 -28.52 36.83 -13.04
C ILE A 243 -27.23 36.15 -13.54
N LEU A 244 -27.29 35.41 -14.64
CA LEU A 244 -26.14 34.77 -15.24
C LEU A 244 -25.03 35.73 -15.61
N LEU A 245 -25.41 36.90 -16.23
CA LEU A 245 -24.47 37.96 -16.56
C LEU A 245 -23.82 38.52 -15.28
N THR A 246 -24.60 38.77 -14.24
CA THR A 246 -24.11 39.35 -12.98
C THR A 246 -23.10 38.39 -12.31
N LEU A 247 -23.41 37.09 -12.28
CA LEU A 247 -22.51 36.07 -11.72
C LEU A 247 -21.22 35.96 -12.57
N SER A 248 -21.35 36.01 -13.90
CA SER A 248 -20.22 35.95 -14.82
C SER A 248 -19.29 37.17 -14.68
N LEU A 249 -19.86 38.38 -14.53
CA LEU A 249 -19.08 39.61 -14.31
C LEU A 249 -18.33 39.60 -12.96
N LYS A 250 -18.83 38.90 -11.94
CA LYS A 250 -18.10 38.70 -10.66
C LYS A 250 -16.95 37.73 -10.80
N LEU A 251 -17.04 36.76 -11.70
CA LEU A 251 -15.95 35.81 -11.99
C LEU A 251 -14.81 36.44 -12.78
N SER A 252 -15.14 37.37 -13.71
CA SER A 252 -14.17 37.96 -14.62
C SER A 252 -12.92 38.57 -13.94
N PRO A 253 -13.00 39.36 -12.87
CA PRO A 253 -11.82 39.85 -12.15
C PRO A 253 -10.97 38.76 -11.47
N ASN A 254 -11.56 37.59 -11.23
CA ASN A 254 -10.95 36.46 -10.52
C ASN A 254 -10.40 35.40 -11.49
N LEU A 255 -10.35 35.68 -12.77
CA LEU A 255 -9.79 34.78 -13.78
C LEU A 255 -8.38 34.26 -13.43
N PRO A 256 -7.41 35.13 -13.06
CA PRO A 256 -6.06 34.64 -12.71
C PRO A 256 -6.06 33.64 -11.55
N VAL A 257 -6.98 33.82 -10.59
CA VAL A 257 -7.14 32.90 -9.48
C VAL A 257 -7.73 31.56 -9.94
N LEU A 258 -8.73 31.58 -10.83
CA LEU A 258 -9.31 30.37 -11.41
C LEU A 258 -8.29 29.61 -12.26
N GLU A 259 -7.47 30.29 -13.06
CA GLU A 259 -6.38 29.70 -13.84
C GLU A 259 -5.36 29.04 -12.92
N ARG A 260 -4.92 29.75 -11.88
CA ARG A 260 -3.96 29.22 -10.91
C ARG A 260 -4.51 28.00 -10.15
N ASN A 261 -5.76 28.09 -9.72
CA ASN A 261 -6.42 26.93 -9.08
C ASN A 261 -6.47 25.71 -9.99
N LEU A 262 -6.79 25.87 -11.29
CA LEU A 262 -6.79 24.76 -12.24
C LEU A 262 -5.40 24.13 -12.38
N GLU A 263 -4.36 24.96 -12.44
CA GLU A 263 -2.98 24.50 -12.52
C GLU A 263 -2.60 23.68 -11.27
N LEU A 264 -2.85 24.22 -10.07
CA LEU A 264 -2.57 23.58 -8.80
C LEU A 264 -3.33 22.26 -8.63
N LEU A 265 -4.64 22.28 -8.87
CA LEU A 265 -5.49 21.12 -8.74
C LEU A 265 -5.13 20.00 -9.74
N SER A 266 -4.83 20.39 -11.00
CA SER A 266 -4.39 19.42 -11.99
C SER A 266 -3.03 18.80 -11.65
N HIS A 267 -2.11 19.61 -11.09
CA HIS A 267 -0.81 19.13 -10.61
C HIS A 267 -0.98 18.17 -9.43
N LEU A 268 -1.77 18.56 -8.44
CA LEU A 268 -2.04 17.69 -7.27
C LEU A 268 -2.72 16.38 -7.69
N ASP A 269 -3.77 16.41 -8.53
CA ASP A 269 -4.41 15.18 -9.02
C ASP A 269 -3.41 14.27 -9.71
N PHE A 270 -2.54 14.82 -10.55
CA PHE A 270 -1.48 14.08 -11.22
C PHE A 270 -0.45 13.48 -10.24
N VAL A 271 0.02 14.24 -9.24
CA VAL A 271 0.96 13.75 -8.22
C VAL A 271 0.31 12.64 -7.38
N PHE A 272 -0.94 12.83 -6.97
CA PHE A 272 -1.69 11.81 -6.25
C PHE A 272 -2.00 10.57 -7.11
N ALA A 273 -2.20 10.73 -8.42
CA ALA A 273 -2.32 9.60 -9.34
C ALA A 273 -1.02 8.77 -9.41
N LYS A 274 0.16 9.43 -9.48
CA LYS A 274 1.46 8.75 -9.39
C LYS A 274 1.60 7.97 -8.08
N ALA A 275 1.20 8.57 -6.96
CA ALA A 275 1.23 7.93 -5.65
C ALA A 275 0.29 6.72 -5.54
N LYS A 276 -0.95 6.83 -6.06
CA LYS A 276 -1.92 5.73 -6.13
C LYS A 276 -1.38 4.57 -6.95
N LEU A 277 -0.79 4.86 -8.11
CA LEU A 277 -0.15 3.86 -8.97
C LEU A 277 1.01 3.18 -8.25
N GLY A 278 1.90 3.96 -7.60
CA GLY A 278 3.00 3.45 -6.79
C GLY A 278 2.51 2.50 -5.70
N LYS A 279 1.47 2.88 -4.96
CA LYS A 279 0.85 2.04 -3.93
C LYS A 279 0.28 0.74 -4.49
N LYS A 280 -0.36 0.76 -5.66
CA LYS A 280 -0.87 -0.45 -6.34
C LYS A 280 0.25 -1.43 -6.67
N MET A 281 1.44 -0.93 -7.02
CA MET A 281 2.60 -1.74 -7.39
C MET A 281 3.49 -2.13 -6.21
N ASP A 282 3.16 -1.73 -4.97
CA ASP A 282 4.04 -1.77 -3.79
C ASP A 282 5.39 -1.12 -4.12
N GLY A 283 5.30 0.04 -4.77
CA GLY A 283 6.46 0.80 -5.23
C GLY A 283 7.12 1.57 -4.10
N VAL A 284 8.43 1.76 -4.24
CA VAL A 284 9.26 2.57 -3.35
C VAL A 284 9.92 3.70 -4.13
N ARG A 285 10.27 4.76 -3.44
CA ARG A 285 11.13 5.80 -4.01
C ARG A 285 12.56 5.25 -4.12
N PRO A 286 13.15 5.16 -5.32
CA PRO A 286 14.57 4.84 -5.46
C PRO A 286 15.43 6.00 -4.97
N ALA A 287 16.58 5.68 -4.38
CA ALA A 287 17.60 6.69 -4.14
C ALA A 287 18.15 7.18 -5.49
N LEU A 288 18.43 8.48 -5.60
CA LEU A 288 18.94 9.06 -6.84
C LEU A 288 20.45 9.26 -6.72
N GLU A 289 21.21 8.55 -7.56
CA GLU A 289 22.66 8.59 -7.59
C GLU A 289 23.15 9.61 -8.63
N LYS A 290 24.18 10.40 -8.26
CA LYS A 290 24.82 11.34 -9.20
C LYS A 290 25.80 10.64 -10.14
N GLU A 291 26.43 9.59 -9.67
CA GLU A 291 27.26 8.73 -10.47
C GLU A 291 26.40 7.76 -11.28
N LYS A 292 26.94 7.23 -12.37
CA LYS A 292 26.21 6.28 -13.23
C LYS A 292 26.10 4.89 -12.58
N LYS A 293 25.54 4.86 -11.37
CA LYS A 293 25.29 3.67 -10.57
C LYS A 293 23.81 3.39 -10.51
N LEU A 294 23.45 2.16 -10.80
CA LEU A 294 22.09 1.67 -10.74
C LEU A 294 22.07 0.38 -9.92
N LYS A 295 21.16 0.29 -8.96
CA LYS A 295 21.00 -0.89 -8.11
C LYS A 295 19.51 -1.11 -7.84
N LEU A 296 18.98 -2.17 -8.37
CA LEU A 296 17.62 -2.61 -8.14
C LEU A 296 17.65 -3.87 -7.28
N LEU A 297 16.95 -3.83 -6.15
CA LEU A 297 16.83 -4.94 -5.21
C LEU A 297 15.41 -5.49 -5.31
N ASP A 298 15.26 -6.80 -5.48
CA ASP A 298 13.97 -7.50 -5.58
C ASP A 298 12.96 -6.76 -6.49
N ALA A 299 13.49 -6.27 -7.62
CA ALA A 299 12.71 -5.52 -8.60
C ALA A 299 11.72 -6.43 -9.33
N ARG A 300 10.49 -5.97 -9.44
CA ARG A 300 9.40 -6.70 -10.09
C ARG A 300 8.95 -5.99 -11.34
N HIS A 301 8.73 -6.74 -12.40
CA HIS A 301 8.19 -6.16 -13.63
C HIS A 301 6.73 -5.72 -13.42
N PRO A 302 6.39 -4.44 -13.54
CA PRO A 302 5.08 -3.91 -13.14
C PRO A 302 3.89 -4.44 -13.95
N LEU A 303 4.14 -4.93 -15.17
CA LEU A 303 3.11 -5.47 -16.07
C LEU A 303 2.88 -6.97 -15.89
N ILE A 304 3.66 -7.65 -15.04
CA ILE A 304 3.45 -9.05 -14.68
C ILE A 304 2.63 -9.12 -13.39
N PRO A 305 1.58 -9.96 -13.31
CA PRO A 305 0.78 -10.12 -12.09
C PRO A 305 1.65 -10.44 -10.86
N LYS A 306 1.32 -9.85 -9.71
CA LYS A 306 2.09 -9.96 -8.46
C LYS A 306 2.31 -11.41 -7.97
N ASP A 307 1.36 -12.28 -8.24
CA ASP A 307 1.41 -13.71 -7.91
C ASP A 307 2.31 -14.55 -8.83
N LYS A 308 2.71 -13.98 -9.98
CA LYS A 308 3.53 -14.67 -10.98
C LYS A 308 4.90 -14.04 -11.18
N VAL A 309 5.06 -12.77 -10.81
CA VAL A 309 6.31 -12.06 -11.00
C VAL A 309 7.35 -12.57 -10.01
N ILE A 310 8.54 -12.90 -10.52
CA ILE A 310 9.68 -13.27 -9.69
C ILE A 310 10.59 -12.04 -9.58
N PRO A 311 10.94 -11.62 -8.35
CA PRO A 311 11.81 -10.48 -8.13
C PRO A 311 13.22 -10.74 -8.65
N ILE A 312 13.83 -9.72 -9.24
CA ILE A 312 15.23 -9.75 -9.69
C ILE A 312 16.05 -8.68 -8.97
N SER A 313 17.28 -9.02 -8.59
CA SER A 313 18.24 -8.03 -8.09
C SER A 313 19.34 -7.84 -9.12
N ILE A 314 19.55 -6.57 -9.53
CA ILE A 314 20.51 -6.22 -10.56
C ILE A 314 21.24 -4.92 -10.17
N HIS A 315 22.54 -4.86 -10.40
CA HIS A 315 23.35 -3.66 -10.20
C HIS A 315 24.33 -3.47 -11.34
N ILE A 316 24.69 -2.23 -11.61
CA ILE A 316 25.67 -1.84 -12.62
C ILE A 316 26.24 -0.45 -12.27
N GLY A 317 27.48 -0.17 -12.63
CA GLY A 317 28.13 1.13 -12.45
C GLY A 317 29.03 1.25 -11.21
N GLU A 318 29.11 0.21 -10.35
CA GLU A 318 30.07 0.19 -9.23
C GLU A 318 31.42 -0.38 -9.65
N SER A 319 31.49 -1.66 -9.98
CA SER A 319 32.72 -2.38 -10.39
C SER A 319 32.77 -2.65 -11.89
N PHE A 320 31.66 -2.58 -12.57
CA PHE A 320 31.52 -2.80 -14.01
C PHE A 320 30.45 -1.89 -14.61
N ARG A 321 30.61 -1.54 -15.88
CA ARG A 321 29.68 -0.74 -16.67
C ARG A 321 29.00 -1.52 -17.78
N LEU A 322 29.52 -2.70 -18.09
CA LEU A 322 28.98 -3.59 -19.09
C LEU A 322 28.57 -4.92 -18.44
N LEU A 323 27.30 -5.29 -18.56
CA LEU A 323 26.75 -6.54 -18.03
C LEU A 323 26.27 -7.44 -19.15
N VAL A 324 26.84 -8.64 -19.25
CA VAL A 324 26.47 -9.67 -20.22
C VAL A 324 25.60 -10.71 -19.56
N ILE A 325 24.31 -10.76 -19.93
CA ILE A 325 23.35 -11.73 -19.39
C ILE A 325 23.28 -12.94 -20.29
N THR A 326 23.57 -14.11 -19.74
CA THR A 326 23.62 -15.38 -20.48
C THR A 326 22.61 -16.39 -19.91
N GLY A 327 22.36 -17.47 -20.64
CA GLY A 327 21.39 -18.51 -20.26
C GLY A 327 20.41 -18.86 -21.37
N PRO A 328 19.46 -19.79 -21.15
CA PRO A 328 18.46 -20.18 -22.14
C PRO A 328 17.48 -19.04 -22.47
N ASN A 329 16.92 -19.01 -23.67
CA ASN A 329 15.97 -17.96 -24.08
C ASN A 329 14.71 -17.94 -23.18
N THR A 330 14.29 -19.11 -22.71
CA THR A 330 13.18 -19.24 -21.74
C THR A 330 13.53 -18.76 -20.33
N GLY A 331 14.81 -18.44 -20.04
CA GLY A 331 15.30 -18.06 -18.70
C GLY A 331 14.91 -16.65 -18.23
N GLY A 332 14.29 -15.81 -19.08
CA GLY A 332 13.82 -14.48 -18.72
C GLY A 332 14.83 -13.35 -18.98
N LYS A 333 15.84 -13.56 -19.83
CA LYS A 333 16.84 -12.55 -20.22
C LYS A 333 16.20 -11.23 -20.69
N THR A 334 15.31 -11.32 -21.67
CA THR A 334 14.54 -10.18 -22.20
C THR A 334 13.72 -9.50 -21.14
N VAL A 335 13.13 -10.26 -20.21
CA VAL A 335 12.34 -9.71 -19.08
C VAL A 335 13.25 -8.93 -18.13
N CYS A 336 14.47 -9.41 -17.86
CA CYS A 336 15.46 -8.67 -17.04
C CYS A 336 15.82 -7.32 -17.67
N LEU A 337 16.11 -7.30 -18.97
CA LEU A 337 16.41 -6.05 -19.71
C LEU A 337 15.22 -5.09 -19.67
N LYS A 338 14.02 -5.58 -19.99
CA LYS A 338 12.79 -4.78 -19.96
C LYS A 338 12.49 -4.27 -18.55
N THR A 339 12.68 -5.09 -17.52
CA THR A 339 12.44 -4.68 -16.14
C THR A 339 13.36 -3.53 -15.75
N LEU A 340 14.67 -3.67 -15.99
CA LEU A 340 15.63 -2.61 -15.68
C LEU A 340 15.32 -1.33 -16.46
N GLY A 341 15.13 -1.42 -17.77
CA GLY A 341 14.84 -0.26 -18.62
C GLY A 341 13.54 0.43 -18.21
N LEU A 342 12.48 -0.34 -17.92
CA LEU A 342 11.18 0.20 -17.53
C LEU A 342 11.22 0.89 -16.18
N LEU A 343 11.86 0.27 -15.17
CA LEU A 343 11.95 0.86 -13.84
C LEU A 343 12.85 2.10 -13.84
N GLN A 344 13.89 2.10 -14.67
CA GLN A 344 14.74 3.28 -14.87
C GLN A 344 13.94 4.44 -15.49
N LEU A 345 13.13 4.19 -16.53
CA LEU A 345 12.26 5.20 -17.15
C LEU A 345 11.19 5.68 -16.16
N MET A 346 10.58 4.77 -15.39
CA MET A 346 9.61 5.11 -14.35
C MET A 346 10.21 6.05 -13.30
N GLY A 347 11.40 5.71 -12.78
CA GLY A 347 12.10 6.55 -11.81
C GLY A 347 12.42 7.94 -12.37
N GLN A 348 12.95 8.03 -13.61
CA GLN A 348 13.21 9.32 -14.26
C GLN A 348 11.94 10.12 -14.58
N ALA A 349 10.78 9.48 -14.63
CA ALA A 349 9.48 10.14 -14.72
C ALA A 349 8.90 10.56 -13.36
N GLY A 350 9.62 10.31 -12.25
CA GLY A 350 9.14 10.62 -10.90
C GLY A 350 8.07 9.65 -10.39
N LEU A 351 8.05 8.42 -10.90
CA LEU A 351 7.17 7.34 -10.45
C LEU A 351 7.91 6.47 -9.42
N LEU A 352 7.17 5.98 -8.41
CA LEU A 352 7.68 4.94 -7.50
C LEU A 352 7.88 3.63 -8.27
N ILE A 353 8.94 2.92 -7.97
CA ILE A 353 9.29 1.67 -8.66
C ILE A 353 8.99 0.44 -7.80
N PRO A 354 8.44 -0.65 -8.35
CA PRO A 354 8.17 -1.90 -7.63
C PRO A 354 9.48 -2.66 -7.35
N ALA A 355 10.22 -2.21 -6.35
CA ALA A 355 11.49 -2.77 -5.92
C ALA A 355 11.57 -2.77 -4.38
N PHE A 356 12.62 -3.38 -3.82
CA PHE A 356 12.87 -3.33 -2.39
C PHE A 356 13.52 -2.00 -1.98
N GLN A 357 13.27 -1.58 -0.74
CA GLN A 357 13.86 -0.37 -0.17
C GLN A 357 15.39 -0.46 -0.16
N GLY A 358 16.06 0.61 -0.56
CA GLY A 358 17.52 0.64 -0.79
C GLY A 358 17.91 0.43 -2.25
N SER A 359 16.93 0.34 -3.16
CA SER A 359 17.18 0.45 -4.59
C SER A 359 17.56 1.87 -4.97
N SER A 360 18.49 2.01 -5.93
CA SER A 360 18.92 3.30 -6.45
C SER A 360 18.93 3.31 -7.98
N ILE A 361 18.69 4.48 -8.52
CA ILE A 361 18.77 4.77 -9.96
C ILE A 361 19.66 6.00 -10.19
N THR A 362 20.10 6.17 -11.42
CA THR A 362 20.77 7.39 -11.86
C THR A 362 19.96 8.07 -12.95
N VAL A 363 20.33 9.29 -13.34
CA VAL A 363 19.70 9.98 -14.46
C VAL A 363 20.54 9.78 -15.71
N PHE A 364 19.97 9.09 -16.71
CA PHE A 364 20.56 8.99 -18.04
C PHE A 364 19.97 10.07 -18.95
N LYS A 365 20.82 10.61 -19.80
CA LYS A 365 20.44 11.58 -20.84
C LYS A 365 19.51 10.91 -21.86
N GLU A 366 19.88 9.71 -22.32
CA GLU A 366 19.10 8.92 -23.25
C GLU A 366 19.21 7.42 -22.90
N ILE A 367 18.16 6.68 -23.19
CA ILE A 367 18.12 5.21 -23.08
C ILE A 367 17.88 4.66 -24.47
N TYR A 368 18.74 3.76 -24.89
CA TYR A 368 18.64 3.05 -26.17
C TYR A 368 18.28 1.60 -25.91
N ALA A 369 17.43 1.05 -26.77
CA ALA A 369 17.02 -0.36 -26.68
C ALA A 369 16.97 -0.98 -28.07
N ASP A 370 17.58 -2.14 -28.19
CA ASP A 370 17.45 -3.08 -29.29
C ASP A 370 16.90 -4.38 -28.71
N ILE A 371 15.57 -4.43 -28.52
CA ILE A 371 14.84 -5.50 -27.84
C ILE A 371 13.63 -5.89 -28.68
N GLY A 372 13.46 -7.18 -28.93
CA GLY A 372 12.28 -7.79 -29.55
C GLY A 372 12.49 -8.27 -30.96
N ASP A 373 11.74 -9.32 -31.33
CA ASP A 373 11.64 -9.85 -32.70
C ASP A 373 10.76 -8.90 -33.53
N GLU A 374 11.32 -8.18 -34.47
CA GLU A 374 10.53 -7.49 -35.52
C GLU A 374 9.95 -8.53 -36.50
N GLN A 375 9.06 -9.42 -36.03
CA GLN A 375 8.28 -10.37 -36.86
C GLN A 375 7.11 -9.68 -37.57
N SER A 376 7.24 -8.40 -37.92
CA SER A 376 6.24 -7.77 -38.77
C SER A 376 6.49 -8.17 -40.22
N ILE A 377 5.53 -8.95 -40.77
CA ILE A 377 5.49 -9.42 -42.17
C ILE A 377 5.62 -8.26 -43.18
N GLU A 378 5.46 -7.03 -42.77
CA GLU A 378 5.49 -5.82 -43.61
C GLU A 378 6.89 -5.28 -43.89
N GLN A 379 7.96 -5.70 -43.16
CA GLN A 379 9.33 -5.27 -43.44
C GLN A 379 10.14 -6.43 -44.03
N SER A 380 10.48 -6.31 -45.29
CA SER A 380 11.25 -7.26 -46.09
C SER A 380 12.77 -7.36 -45.77
N LEU A 381 13.22 -6.71 -44.72
CA LEU A 381 14.60 -6.82 -44.21
C LEU A 381 14.72 -8.06 -43.32
N SER A 382 15.82 -8.82 -43.42
CA SER A 382 16.08 -9.91 -42.48
C SER A 382 16.20 -9.33 -41.05
N THR A 383 15.79 -10.12 -40.04
CA THR A 383 15.89 -9.73 -38.62
C THR A 383 17.26 -9.18 -38.25
N PHE A 384 18.33 -9.82 -38.78
CA PHE A 384 19.71 -9.34 -38.59
C PHE A 384 19.94 -7.90 -39.11
N SER A 385 19.47 -7.58 -40.32
CA SER A 385 19.65 -6.24 -40.92
C SER A 385 18.91 -5.16 -40.12
N ALA A 386 17.74 -5.46 -39.58
CA ALA A 386 16.97 -4.52 -38.77
C ALA A 386 17.67 -4.22 -37.44
N HIS A 387 18.14 -5.27 -36.71
CA HIS A 387 18.94 -5.12 -35.50
C HIS A 387 20.23 -4.34 -35.76
N MET A 388 20.96 -4.68 -36.84
CA MET A 388 22.21 -4.01 -37.19
C MET A 388 21.99 -2.53 -37.52
N THR A 389 20.95 -2.20 -38.26
CA THR A 389 20.60 -0.79 -38.56
C THR A 389 20.32 0.00 -37.27
N ASN A 390 19.59 -0.59 -36.32
CA ASN A 390 19.31 0.04 -35.04
C ASN A 390 20.60 0.18 -34.20
N THR A 391 21.42 -0.85 -34.16
CA THR A 391 22.72 -0.85 -33.46
C THR A 391 23.66 0.22 -34.01
N VAL A 392 23.78 0.37 -35.34
CA VAL A 392 24.57 1.43 -35.98
C VAL A 392 24.09 2.81 -35.54
N LYS A 393 22.77 3.02 -35.48
CA LYS A 393 22.19 4.28 -34.98
C LYS A 393 22.58 4.51 -33.52
N ILE A 394 22.41 3.49 -32.66
CA ILE A 394 22.77 3.56 -31.24
C ILE A 394 24.27 3.95 -31.10
N LEU A 395 25.15 3.24 -31.80
CA LEU A 395 26.59 3.53 -31.76
C LEU A 395 26.94 4.94 -32.26
N SER A 396 26.15 5.53 -33.15
CA SER A 396 26.40 6.91 -33.62
C SER A 396 25.96 7.98 -32.60
N GLU A 397 25.08 7.68 -31.69
CA GLU A 397 24.46 8.64 -30.77
C GLU A 397 24.83 8.40 -29.27
N ALA A 398 25.23 7.17 -28.91
CA ALA A 398 25.47 6.80 -27.51
C ALA A 398 26.82 7.38 -26.97
N ASP A 399 26.74 7.96 -25.79
CA ASP A 399 27.86 8.48 -25.01
C ASP A 399 27.81 7.92 -23.55
N SER A 400 28.75 8.28 -22.71
CA SER A 400 28.87 7.82 -21.32
C SER A 400 27.70 8.20 -20.45
N ASP A 401 26.81 9.11 -20.87
CA ASP A 401 25.59 9.52 -20.17
C ASP A 401 24.36 8.71 -20.59
N CYS A 402 24.55 7.70 -21.45
CA CYS A 402 23.48 6.86 -21.99
C CYS A 402 23.44 5.48 -21.36
N LEU A 403 22.25 4.85 -21.41
CA LEU A 403 22.03 3.44 -21.09
C LEU A 403 21.67 2.69 -22.38
N CYS A 404 22.41 1.63 -22.71
CA CYS A 404 22.17 0.77 -23.85
C CYS A 404 21.70 -0.62 -23.43
N LEU A 405 20.61 -1.09 -24.03
CA LEU A 405 19.99 -2.39 -23.78
C LEU A 405 19.93 -3.19 -25.08
N PHE A 406 20.65 -4.31 -25.16
CA PHE A 406 20.68 -5.17 -26.34
C PHE A 406 20.15 -6.55 -26.01
N ASP A 407 19.17 -7.02 -26.75
CA ASP A 407 18.68 -8.40 -26.64
C ASP A 407 19.21 -9.24 -27.80
N GLU A 408 19.77 -10.40 -27.49
CA GLU A 408 20.37 -11.35 -28.44
C GLU A 408 21.37 -10.71 -29.43
N LEU A 409 22.29 -9.90 -28.91
CA LEU A 409 23.27 -9.17 -29.72
C LEU A 409 24.07 -10.12 -30.64
N GLY A 410 24.06 -9.83 -31.95
CA GLY A 410 24.73 -10.62 -32.99
C GLY A 410 23.92 -11.81 -33.53
N ALA A 411 22.69 -12.04 -33.05
CA ALA A 411 21.85 -13.13 -33.54
C ALA A 411 21.34 -12.88 -34.98
N GLY A 412 20.96 -13.96 -35.66
CA GLY A 412 20.34 -13.90 -37.00
C GLY A 412 21.30 -13.98 -38.20
N THR A 413 22.60 -14.25 -37.96
CA THR A 413 23.63 -14.50 -38.98
C THR A 413 24.45 -15.74 -38.63
N ASP A 414 25.55 -15.99 -39.37
CA ASP A 414 26.48 -17.07 -39.00
C ASP A 414 26.96 -16.86 -37.55
N PRO A 415 26.96 -17.90 -36.70
CA PRO A 415 27.31 -17.78 -35.28
C PRO A 415 28.72 -17.18 -35.04
N THR A 416 29.70 -17.52 -35.86
CA THR A 416 31.07 -17.02 -35.70
C THR A 416 31.18 -15.54 -36.06
N GLU A 417 30.55 -15.16 -37.19
CA GLU A 417 30.47 -13.75 -37.59
C GLU A 417 29.67 -12.91 -36.61
N GLY A 418 28.51 -13.45 -36.15
CA GLY A 418 27.64 -12.81 -35.17
C GLY A 418 28.34 -12.56 -33.82
N ALA A 419 29.07 -13.55 -33.31
CA ALA A 419 29.86 -13.42 -32.09
C ALA A 419 30.98 -12.38 -32.25
N ALA A 420 31.71 -12.38 -33.37
CA ALA A 420 32.78 -11.42 -33.65
C ALA A 420 32.25 -9.98 -33.74
N LEU A 421 31.11 -9.75 -34.42
CA LEU A 421 30.47 -8.45 -34.52
C LEU A 421 29.97 -7.97 -33.12
N ALA A 422 29.33 -8.85 -32.37
CA ALA A 422 28.84 -8.52 -31.02
C ALA A 422 30.01 -8.14 -30.08
N LEU A 423 31.13 -8.86 -30.13
CA LEU A 423 32.37 -8.50 -29.41
C LEU A 423 32.88 -7.11 -29.81
N GLY A 424 32.95 -6.82 -31.10
CA GLY A 424 33.38 -5.50 -31.59
C GLY A 424 32.47 -4.36 -31.09
N ILE A 425 31.16 -4.58 -31.13
CA ILE A 425 30.14 -3.63 -30.63
C ILE A 425 30.29 -3.40 -29.13
N LEU A 426 30.39 -4.48 -28.34
CA LEU A 426 30.55 -4.37 -26.88
C LEU A 426 31.88 -3.72 -26.51
N HIS A 427 32.96 -4.00 -27.21
CA HIS A 427 34.25 -3.35 -26.99
C HIS A 427 34.21 -1.86 -27.28
N GLU A 428 33.56 -1.43 -28.37
CA GLU A 428 33.40 0.00 -28.70
C GLU A 428 32.56 0.73 -27.64
N LEU A 429 31.49 0.12 -27.12
CA LEU A 429 30.66 0.69 -26.03
C LEU A 429 31.46 0.75 -24.72
N TYR A 430 32.31 -0.25 -24.47
CA TYR A 430 33.21 -0.29 -23.32
C TYR A 430 34.22 0.85 -23.35
N GLU A 431 34.91 1.05 -24.47
CA GLU A 431 35.89 2.14 -24.66
C GLU A 431 35.23 3.53 -24.51
N ARG A 432 33.95 3.68 -24.88
CA ARG A 432 33.20 4.92 -24.70
C ARG A 432 32.56 5.06 -23.30
N GLU A 433 32.85 4.15 -22.40
CA GLU A 433 32.30 4.12 -21.04
C GLU A 433 30.74 4.12 -20.98
N VAL A 434 30.07 3.61 -22.00
CA VAL A 434 28.59 3.53 -22.07
C VAL A 434 28.10 2.47 -21.13
N THR A 435 27.12 2.82 -20.26
CA THR A 435 26.45 1.84 -19.42
C THR A 435 25.63 0.89 -20.29
N THR A 436 25.99 -0.40 -20.33
CA THR A 436 25.42 -1.35 -21.29
C THR A 436 25.00 -2.65 -20.63
N LEU A 437 23.79 -3.11 -20.96
CA LEU A 437 23.33 -4.48 -20.69
C LEU A 437 23.09 -5.18 -22.02
N ALA A 438 23.67 -6.36 -22.19
CA ALA A 438 23.48 -7.16 -23.39
C ALA A 438 23.12 -8.60 -23.02
N THR A 439 22.18 -9.20 -23.74
CA THR A 439 21.94 -10.64 -23.65
C THR A 439 22.59 -11.35 -24.81
N THR A 440 23.07 -12.54 -24.57
CA THR A 440 23.69 -13.37 -25.63
C THR A 440 23.67 -14.87 -25.26
N HIS A 441 23.93 -15.69 -26.23
CA HIS A 441 24.16 -17.13 -26.06
C HIS A 441 25.55 -17.57 -26.54
N TYR A 442 26.39 -16.62 -27.01
CA TYR A 442 27.75 -16.90 -27.54
C TYR A 442 28.77 -17.13 -26.43
N ALA A 443 29.57 -18.20 -26.56
CA ALA A 443 30.60 -18.55 -25.58
C ALA A 443 31.74 -17.53 -25.56
N GLU A 444 32.10 -16.97 -26.70
CA GLU A 444 33.16 -15.98 -26.89
C GLU A 444 32.89 -14.71 -26.08
N ILE A 445 31.64 -14.29 -25.97
CA ILE A 445 31.24 -13.11 -25.20
C ILE A 445 31.27 -13.40 -23.68
N LYS A 446 30.96 -14.63 -23.26
CA LYS A 446 31.17 -15.07 -21.87
C LYS A 446 32.64 -14.98 -21.46
N LEU A 447 33.54 -15.45 -22.34
CA LEU A 447 34.98 -15.38 -22.13
C LEU A 447 35.48 -13.93 -22.07
N TYR A 448 34.99 -13.08 -22.97
CA TYR A 448 35.34 -11.64 -22.97
C TYR A 448 34.95 -11.01 -21.63
N ALA A 449 33.79 -11.28 -21.11
CA ALA A 449 33.36 -10.73 -19.82
C ALA A 449 34.10 -11.33 -18.61
N LEU A 450 34.67 -12.52 -18.70
CA LEU A 450 35.56 -13.08 -17.67
C LEU A 450 36.99 -12.50 -17.70
N SER A 451 37.46 -12.07 -18.88
CA SER A 451 38.83 -11.62 -19.09
C SER A 451 39.01 -10.11 -19.08
N THR A 452 37.91 -9.33 -19.11
CA THR A 452 37.99 -7.86 -19.24
C THR A 452 37.50 -7.20 -17.95
N GLU A 453 38.35 -6.43 -17.29
CA GLU A 453 37.97 -5.64 -16.11
C GLU A 453 36.91 -4.60 -16.48
N GLY A 454 35.88 -4.43 -15.65
CA GLY A 454 34.77 -3.51 -15.94
C GLY A 454 33.66 -4.10 -16.81
N VAL A 455 33.80 -5.37 -17.23
CA VAL A 455 32.75 -6.16 -17.87
C VAL A 455 32.40 -7.34 -16.97
N GLU A 456 31.13 -7.61 -16.77
CA GLU A 456 30.70 -8.69 -15.86
C GLU A 456 29.70 -9.63 -16.53
N ASN A 457 29.73 -10.91 -16.15
CA ASN A 457 28.74 -11.90 -16.56
C ASN A 457 27.56 -11.93 -15.60
N ALA A 458 26.39 -12.30 -16.10
CA ALA A 458 25.25 -12.72 -15.31
C ALA A 458 24.56 -13.93 -15.93
N ALA A 459 24.08 -14.83 -15.08
CA ALA A 459 23.29 -16.00 -15.48
C ALA A 459 21.82 -15.82 -15.09
N CYS A 460 20.90 -16.10 -16.03
CA CYS A 460 19.53 -16.37 -15.66
C CYS A 460 19.40 -17.82 -15.19
N GLU A 461 19.12 -18.02 -13.91
CA GLU A 461 19.00 -19.36 -13.29
C GLU A 461 17.88 -20.16 -13.94
N PHE A 462 18.16 -21.40 -14.25
CA PHE A 462 17.19 -22.37 -14.83
C PHE A 462 17.19 -23.65 -14.01
N ASP A 463 16.01 -24.07 -13.57
CA ASP A 463 15.86 -25.31 -12.84
C ASP A 463 15.73 -26.49 -13.83
N VAL A 464 16.78 -27.27 -13.91
CA VAL A 464 16.84 -28.46 -14.78
C VAL A 464 15.91 -29.58 -14.29
N GLU A 465 15.57 -29.61 -12.98
CA GLU A 465 14.69 -30.67 -12.44
C GLU A 465 13.23 -30.43 -12.84
N SER A 466 12.74 -29.24 -12.74
CA SER A 466 11.38 -28.87 -13.12
C SER A 466 11.22 -28.47 -14.58
N LEU A 467 12.31 -28.28 -15.34
CA LEU A 467 12.36 -27.68 -16.67
C LEU A 467 11.70 -26.28 -16.71
N ARG A 468 11.83 -25.53 -15.64
CA ARG A 468 11.24 -24.19 -15.53
C ARG A 468 12.31 -23.15 -15.22
N PRO A 469 12.21 -21.95 -15.80
CA PRO A 469 13.05 -20.86 -15.39
C PRO A 469 12.72 -20.47 -13.96
N THR A 470 13.73 -20.21 -13.14
CA THR A 470 13.54 -19.58 -11.81
C THR A 470 13.44 -18.08 -11.91
N TYR A 471 13.82 -17.50 -13.07
CA TYR A 471 13.91 -16.07 -13.35
C TYR A 471 14.85 -15.28 -12.44
N ARG A 472 15.67 -15.95 -11.63
CA ARG A 472 16.67 -15.30 -10.79
C ARG A 472 17.90 -14.95 -11.62
N LEU A 473 18.47 -13.78 -11.34
CA LEU A 473 19.72 -13.31 -11.98
C LEU A 473 20.89 -13.48 -11.01
N LEU A 474 21.90 -14.24 -11.43
CA LEU A 474 23.14 -14.45 -10.69
C LEU A 474 24.25 -13.63 -11.37
N ILE A 475 24.66 -12.51 -10.77
CA ILE A 475 25.74 -11.65 -11.29
C ILE A 475 27.09 -12.21 -10.83
N GLY A 476 28.10 -12.16 -11.72
CA GLY A 476 29.46 -12.67 -11.48
C GLY A 476 29.64 -14.12 -11.92
N VAL A 477 28.69 -14.68 -12.67
CA VAL A 477 28.78 -16.03 -13.22
C VAL A 477 28.21 -16.07 -14.63
N PRO A 478 28.88 -16.64 -15.62
CA PRO A 478 28.28 -16.92 -16.92
C PRO A 478 27.28 -18.07 -16.81
N GLY A 479 26.14 -17.98 -17.52
CA GLY A 479 25.16 -19.06 -17.56
C GLY A 479 25.62 -20.24 -18.37
N LYS A 480 25.33 -21.45 -17.89
CA LYS A 480 25.61 -22.68 -18.62
C LYS A 480 24.56 -23.01 -19.66
N SER A 481 24.95 -23.77 -20.67
CA SER A 481 24.06 -24.35 -21.65
C SER A 481 23.41 -25.61 -21.07
N ASN A 482 22.08 -25.64 -20.97
CA ASN A 482 21.34 -26.78 -20.43
C ASN A 482 20.70 -27.64 -21.53
N ALA A 483 21.10 -27.45 -22.80
CA ALA A 483 20.44 -28.08 -23.95
C ALA A 483 20.37 -29.62 -23.86
N PHE A 484 21.46 -30.27 -23.47
CA PHE A 484 21.48 -31.75 -23.34
C PHE A 484 20.60 -32.23 -22.17
N ALA A 485 20.62 -31.54 -21.05
CA ALA A 485 19.78 -31.90 -19.91
C ALA A 485 18.29 -31.73 -20.21
N ILE A 486 17.95 -30.67 -20.92
CA ILE A 486 16.59 -30.38 -21.39
C ILE A 486 16.17 -31.44 -22.41
N ALA A 487 17.01 -31.76 -23.44
CA ALA A 487 16.72 -32.75 -24.44
C ALA A 487 16.50 -34.16 -23.84
N LYS A 488 17.33 -34.55 -22.86
CA LYS A 488 17.20 -35.81 -22.13
C LYS A 488 15.84 -35.92 -21.44
N LYS A 489 15.43 -34.85 -20.73
CA LYS A 489 14.14 -34.80 -20.04
C LYS A 489 12.93 -34.75 -20.94
N LEU A 490 13.07 -34.15 -22.13
CA LEU A 490 12.04 -34.15 -23.17
C LEU A 490 11.93 -35.50 -23.90
N GLY A 491 12.79 -36.48 -23.58
CA GLY A 491 12.71 -37.85 -24.09
C GLY A 491 13.63 -38.14 -25.26
N LEU A 492 14.60 -37.27 -25.58
CA LEU A 492 15.61 -37.60 -26.58
C LEU A 492 16.48 -38.75 -26.06
N SER A 493 16.73 -39.78 -26.90
CA SER A 493 17.46 -40.96 -26.51
C SER A 493 18.91 -40.63 -26.09
N GLU A 494 19.39 -41.29 -25.04
CA GLU A 494 20.73 -41.09 -24.48
C GLU A 494 21.83 -41.31 -25.52
N LYS A 495 21.61 -42.27 -26.44
CA LYS A 495 22.52 -42.55 -27.55
C LYS A 495 22.71 -41.33 -28.49
N ILE A 496 21.65 -40.57 -28.77
CA ILE A 496 21.73 -39.36 -29.61
C ILE A 496 22.48 -38.25 -28.83
N ILE A 497 22.22 -38.15 -27.52
CA ILE A 497 22.88 -37.13 -26.65
C ILE A 497 24.36 -37.43 -26.53
N GLU A 498 24.77 -38.69 -26.36
CA GLU A 498 26.17 -39.11 -26.29
C GLU A 498 26.89 -38.88 -27.64
N ASP A 499 26.27 -39.21 -28.77
CA ASP A 499 26.82 -38.91 -30.08
C ASP A 499 26.98 -37.40 -30.32
N ALA A 500 26.01 -36.59 -29.90
CA ALA A 500 26.09 -35.15 -29.99
C ALA A 500 27.18 -34.56 -29.09
N ARG A 501 27.36 -35.07 -27.86
CA ARG A 501 28.44 -34.67 -26.96
C ARG A 501 29.82 -34.99 -27.54
N GLY A 502 29.97 -36.16 -28.18
CA GLY A 502 31.23 -36.54 -28.82
C GLY A 502 31.62 -35.70 -30.04
N ARG A 503 30.72 -34.82 -30.52
CA ARG A 503 30.98 -33.86 -31.62
C ARG A 503 31.36 -32.48 -31.15
N ILE A 504 31.27 -32.20 -29.85
CA ILE A 504 31.74 -30.93 -29.22
C ILE A 504 33.20 -31.11 -28.86
N GLY A 505 34.00 -30.04 -29.00
CA GLY A 505 35.44 -30.03 -28.63
C GLY A 505 35.64 -30.27 -27.13
N GLU A 506 36.70 -30.98 -26.77
CA GLU A 506 37.03 -31.25 -25.34
C GLU A 506 37.25 -29.96 -24.52
N GLU A 507 37.76 -28.92 -25.14
CA GLU A 507 37.96 -27.61 -24.51
C GLU A 507 36.63 -26.92 -24.14
N ASP A 508 35.63 -27.00 -25.02
CA ASP A 508 34.28 -26.44 -24.80
C ASP A 508 33.55 -27.18 -23.67
N LEU A 509 33.70 -28.54 -23.64
CA LEU A 509 33.07 -29.34 -22.56
C LEU A 509 33.69 -29.01 -21.19
N HIS A 510 35.03 -28.89 -21.12
CA HIS A 510 35.72 -28.54 -19.88
C HIS A 510 35.35 -27.13 -19.39
N PHE A 511 35.18 -26.19 -20.31
CA PHE A 511 34.74 -24.83 -19.99
C PHE A 511 33.31 -24.80 -19.42
N GLU A 512 32.36 -25.55 -20.02
CA GLU A 512 30.99 -25.67 -19.51
C GLU A 512 30.94 -26.36 -18.14
N ASP A 513 31.81 -27.33 -17.83
CA ASP A 513 31.93 -27.99 -16.53
C ASP A 513 32.43 -26.99 -15.45
N LEU A 514 33.45 -26.18 -15.76
CA LEU A 514 33.93 -25.13 -14.86
C LEU A 514 32.87 -24.06 -14.58
N ILE A 515 32.10 -23.66 -15.60
CA ILE A 515 30.96 -22.75 -15.40
C ILE A 515 29.92 -23.37 -14.46
N SER A 516 29.65 -24.69 -14.61
CA SER A 516 28.72 -25.40 -13.75
C SER A 516 29.13 -25.33 -12.26
N ASP A 517 30.39 -25.62 -11.96
CA ASP A 517 30.92 -25.60 -10.59
C ASP A 517 30.89 -24.17 -10.00
N LEU A 518 31.18 -23.16 -10.82
CA LEU A 518 31.15 -21.77 -10.42
C LEU A 518 29.70 -21.30 -10.12
N GLU A 519 28.73 -21.68 -10.96
CA GLU A 519 27.30 -21.38 -10.79
C GLU A 519 26.76 -22.01 -9.49
N ASP A 520 27.11 -23.30 -9.21
CA ASP A 520 26.67 -23.99 -8.01
C ASP A 520 27.29 -23.38 -6.74
N SER A 521 28.57 -23.00 -6.77
CA SER A 521 29.24 -22.30 -5.66
C SER A 521 28.62 -20.94 -5.39
N LYS A 522 28.32 -20.15 -6.43
CA LYS A 522 27.69 -18.84 -6.31
C LYS A 522 26.26 -18.95 -5.78
N ARG A 523 25.52 -19.94 -6.26
CA ARG A 523 24.15 -20.21 -5.80
C ARG A 523 24.10 -20.56 -4.31
N LEU A 524 25.08 -21.30 -3.83
CA LEU A 524 25.21 -21.59 -2.41
C LEU A 524 25.50 -20.32 -1.60
N ALA A 525 26.50 -19.53 -2.06
CA ALA A 525 26.86 -18.27 -1.40
C ALA A 525 25.70 -17.26 -1.37
N GLU A 526 24.90 -17.17 -2.43
CA GLU A 526 23.71 -16.29 -2.49
C GLU A 526 22.61 -16.75 -1.52
N ARG A 527 22.38 -18.07 -1.36
CA ARG A 527 21.46 -18.59 -0.36
C ARG A 527 21.90 -18.22 1.06
N GLU A 528 23.16 -18.44 1.38
CA GLU A 528 23.71 -18.09 2.70
C GLU A 528 23.60 -16.58 2.95
N ARG A 529 23.83 -15.76 1.93
CA ARG A 529 23.68 -14.32 2.04
C ARG A 529 22.25 -13.90 2.34
N LEU A 530 21.26 -14.48 1.68
CA LEU A 530 19.84 -14.22 1.93
C LEU A 530 19.42 -14.63 3.34
N GLU A 531 19.91 -15.77 3.83
CA GLU A 531 19.68 -16.21 5.21
C GLU A 531 20.28 -15.23 6.23
N ILE A 532 21.51 -14.76 5.98
CA ILE A 532 22.16 -13.75 6.82
C ILE A 532 21.35 -12.45 6.84
N GLU A 533 20.79 -12.02 5.71
CA GLU A 533 20.02 -10.80 5.62
C GLU A 533 18.69 -10.91 6.38
N GLN A 534 18.01 -12.05 6.30
CA GLN A 534 16.83 -12.36 7.11
C GLN A 534 17.14 -12.36 8.62
N TYR A 535 18.25 -12.96 9.02
CA TYR A 535 18.69 -12.93 10.42
C TYR A 535 19.03 -11.52 10.89
N LYS A 536 19.62 -10.68 10.04
CA LYS A 536 19.87 -9.27 10.37
C LYS A 536 18.57 -8.50 10.61
N GLU A 537 17.57 -8.67 9.76
CA GLU A 537 16.26 -8.03 9.94
C GLU A 537 15.58 -8.51 11.23
N GLU A 538 15.64 -9.80 11.53
CA GLU A 538 15.08 -10.34 12.75
C GLU A 538 15.79 -9.78 14.00
N VAL A 539 17.11 -9.68 13.96
CA VAL A 539 17.92 -9.07 15.04
C VAL A 539 17.56 -7.60 15.23
N GLU A 540 17.39 -6.82 14.17
CA GLU A 540 16.99 -5.41 14.29
C GLU A 540 15.56 -5.26 14.82
N ARG A 541 14.63 -6.11 14.39
CA ARG A 541 13.26 -6.20 14.97
C ARG A 541 13.29 -6.52 16.46
N LEU A 542 14.11 -7.48 16.86
CA LEU A 542 14.25 -7.85 18.27
C LEU A 542 14.88 -6.73 19.09
N LYS A 543 15.90 -6.03 18.56
CA LYS A 543 16.49 -4.86 19.20
C LYS A 543 15.49 -3.70 19.35
N ALA A 544 14.68 -3.43 18.32
CA ALA A 544 13.64 -2.41 18.38
C ALA A 544 12.61 -2.72 19.49
N ARG A 545 12.11 -3.96 19.54
CA ARG A 545 11.20 -4.42 20.60
C ARG A 545 11.81 -4.34 22.00
N ALA A 546 13.09 -4.72 22.13
CA ALA A 546 13.81 -4.63 23.42
C ALA A 546 13.94 -3.16 23.87
N ARG A 547 14.26 -2.24 22.96
CA ARG A 547 14.34 -0.79 23.26
C ARG A 547 12.98 -0.22 23.68
N GLU A 548 11.91 -0.62 23.01
CA GLU A 548 10.55 -0.19 23.34
C GLU A 548 10.10 -0.71 24.72
N SER A 549 10.38 -1.98 25.00
CA SER A 549 10.14 -2.59 26.31
C SER A 549 10.90 -1.87 27.43
N THR A 550 12.18 -1.55 27.21
CA THR A 550 13.01 -0.82 28.18
C THR A 550 12.47 0.58 28.45
N LYS A 551 12.07 1.32 27.41
CA LYS A 551 11.39 2.64 27.56
C LYS A 551 10.07 2.52 28.31
N GLY A 552 9.31 1.44 28.11
CA GLY A 552 8.07 1.15 28.84
C GLY A 552 8.32 0.94 30.34
N ILE A 553 9.38 0.19 30.67
CA ILE A 553 9.78 -0.07 32.06
C ILE A 553 10.27 1.20 32.75
N GLU A 554 11.07 2.03 32.06
CA GLU A 554 11.53 3.32 32.59
C GLU A 554 10.38 4.28 32.90
N LYS A 555 9.42 4.44 31.96
CA LYS A 555 8.20 5.24 32.17
C LYS A 555 7.33 4.69 33.30
N GLY A 556 7.24 3.36 33.42
CA GLY A 556 6.54 2.70 34.54
C GLY A 556 7.20 3.00 35.90
N ARG A 557 8.54 2.90 35.97
CA ARG A 557 9.33 3.21 37.15
C ARG A 557 9.19 4.68 37.56
N GLU A 558 9.20 5.59 36.61
CA GLU A 558 9.04 7.03 36.89
C GLU A 558 7.65 7.36 37.43
N LYS A 559 6.59 6.75 36.87
CA LYS A 559 5.22 6.88 37.42
C LYS A 559 5.10 6.35 38.84
N ILE A 560 5.71 5.22 39.15
CA ILE A 560 5.69 4.63 40.51
C ILE A 560 6.44 5.54 41.48
N LEU A 561 7.61 6.08 41.09
CA LEU A 561 8.39 6.99 41.92
C LEU A 561 7.66 8.32 42.18
N ASN A 562 7.00 8.87 41.17
CA ASN A 562 6.21 10.09 41.32
C ASN A 562 5.01 9.86 42.24
N ARG A 563 4.31 8.76 42.11
CA ARG A 563 3.19 8.40 43.00
C ARG A 563 3.63 8.19 44.45
N ALA A 564 4.78 7.54 44.65
CA ALA A 564 5.36 7.40 45.99
C ALA A 564 5.79 8.74 46.62
N ARG A 565 6.30 9.67 45.80
CA ARG A 565 6.63 11.04 46.24
C ARG A 565 5.39 11.84 46.62
N GLU A 566 4.30 11.73 45.84
CA GLU A 566 3.02 12.38 46.14
C GLU A 566 2.39 11.83 47.42
N GLU A 567 2.42 10.51 47.63
CA GLU A 567 1.94 9.89 48.88
C GLU A 567 2.77 10.29 50.09
N ALA A 568 4.10 10.32 49.95
CA ALA A 568 4.99 10.80 51.01
C ALA A 568 4.76 12.29 51.38
N ALA A 569 4.57 13.13 50.35
CA ALA A 569 4.25 14.56 50.56
C ALA A 569 2.91 14.74 51.27
N LYS A 570 1.89 13.94 50.96
CA LYS A 570 0.59 13.97 51.61
C LYS A 570 0.69 13.54 53.09
N ILE A 571 1.43 12.46 53.38
CA ILE A 571 1.67 11.99 54.74
C ILE A 571 2.38 13.08 55.59
N LEU A 572 3.38 13.76 55.01
CA LEU A 572 4.10 14.85 55.65
C LEU A 572 3.19 16.09 55.90
N SER A 573 2.31 16.41 54.95
CA SER A 573 1.32 17.48 55.09
C SER A 573 0.34 17.19 56.24
N ASP A 574 -0.23 15.99 56.26
CA ASP A 574 -1.18 15.54 57.28
C ASP A 574 -0.54 15.49 58.70
N ALA A 575 0.73 15.08 58.77
CA ALA A 575 1.51 15.09 60.00
C ALA A 575 1.78 16.53 60.51
N LYS A 576 2.08 17.47 59.59
CA LYS A 576 2.28 18.87 59.90
C LYS A 576 0.99 19.53 60.39
N GLU A 577 -0.14 19.36 59.72
CA GLU A 577 -1.44 19.85 60.15
C GLU A 577 -1.83 19.33 61.55
N THR A 578 -1.55 18.05 61.78
CA THR A 578 -1.79 17.42 63.08
C THR A 578 -0.92 18.02 64.16
N ALA A 579 0.38 18.26 63.90
CA ALA A 579 1.28 18.92 64.84
C ALA A 579 0.87 20.38 65.12
N ASP A 580 0.51 21.13 64.08
CA ASP A 580 0.06 22.50 64.18
C ASP A 580 -1.28 22.62 64.99
N SER A 581 -2.19 21.68 64.83
CA SER A 581 -3.43 21.60 65.60
C SER A 581 -3.18 21.31 67.06
N ILE A 582 -2.24 20.43 67.37
CA ILE A 582 -1.83 20.09 68.78
C ILE A 582 -1.13 21.26 69.43
N VAL A 583 -0.23 21.97 68.72
CA VAL A 583 0.45 23.19 69.25
C VAL A 583 -0.58 24.29 69.50
N LYS A 584 -1.59 24.45 68.65
CA LYS A 584 -2.71 25.40 68.88
C LYS A 584 -3.54 25.02 70.13
N GLU A 585 -3.82 23.76 70.33
CA GLU A 585 -4.54 23.25 71.50
C GLU A 585 -3.71 23.50 72.84
N ILE A 586 -2.41 23.20 72.79
CA ILE A 586 -1.50 23.49 73.92
C ILE A 586 -1.44 24.96 74.22
N ARG A 587 -1.24 25.88 73.25
CA ARG A 587 -1.22 27.31 73.42
C ARG A 587 -2.55 27.90 73.91
N LYS A 588 -3.70 27.35 73.51
CA LYS A 588 -5.01 27.78 74.04
C LYS A 588 -5.20 27.42 75.53
N ARG A 589 -4.50 26.42 76.05
CA ARG A 589 -4.62 25.91 77.41
C ARG A 589 -3.56 26.46 78.38
N GLU A 590 -2.40 26.89 77.88
CA GLU A 590 -1.41 27.63 78.71
C GLU A 590 -1.95 28.97 79.27
N ASN A 591 -3.00 29.51 78.60
CA ASN A 591 -3.67 30.77 79.09
C ASN A 591 -4.88 30.54 80.01
N GLY A 592 -5.16 29.29 80.45
CA GLY A 592 -6.27 28.97 81.34
C GLY A 592 -6.02 27.66 82.10
N GLY A 593 -5.53 27.77 83.35
CA GLY A 593 -5.13 26.77 84.33
C GLY A 593 -5.78 25.41 84.25
N GLY A 594 -5.21 24.48 83.48
CA GLY A 594 -5.73 23.14 83.29
C GLY A 594 -4.85 22.04 83.88
N SER A 595 -5.46 20.99 84.44
CA SER A 595 -4.87 19.94 85.26
C SER A 595 -4.02 18.92 84.47
N SER A 596 -3.02 18.29 85.14
CA SER A 596 -2.05 17.29 84.64
C SER A 596 -2.67 16.05 83.87
N LEU A 597 -3.91 15.71 84.14
CA LEU A 597 -4.62 14.60 83.52
C LEU A 597 -4.96 14.83 82.04
N GLU A 598 -5.13 16.04 81.61
CA GLU A 598 -5.51 16.37 80.22
C GLU A 598 -4.27 16.40 79.31
N VAL A 599 -3.09 16.67 79.77
CA VAL A 599 -1.82 16.61 79.02
C VAL A 599 -1.47 15.16 78.72
N GLU A 600 -1.84 14.24 79.63
CA GLU A 600 -1.64 12.78 79.45
C GLU A 600 -2.59 12.20 78.41
N GLN A 601 -3.82 12.71 78.27
CA GLN A 601 -4.76 12.33 77.15
C GLN A 601 -4.31 12.81 75.78
N ILE A 602 -3.69 13.96 75.71
CA ILE A 602 -3.11 14.50 74.45
C ILE A 602 -1.88 13.70 74.07
N ARG A 603 -1.00 13.28 74.99
CA ARG A 603 0.12 12.40 74.78
C ARG A 603 -0.32 11.05 74.35
N SER A 604 -1.38 10.45 74.89
CA SER A 604 -1.93 9.16 74.49
C SER A 604 -2.54 9.18 73.10
N LYS A 605 -3.20 10.30 72.72
CA LYS A 605 -3.72 10.53 71.34
C LYS A 605 -2.59 10.65 70.33
N LEU A 606 -1.50 11.35 70.68
CA LEU A 606 -0.32 11.50 69.84
C LEU A 606 0.36 10.16 69.62
N LYS A 607 0.53 9.38 70.72
CA LYS A 607 1.14 8.06 70.66
C LYS A 607 0.32 7.08 69.83
N LYS A 608 -1.00 7.12 69.94
CA LYS A 608 -1.91 6.30 69.14
C LYS A 608 -1.85 6.62 67.66
N LYS A 609 -1.79 7.91 67.30
CA LYS A 609 -1.69 8.37 65.89
C LYS A 609 -0.28 8.14 65.32
N MET A 610 0.79 8.21 66.13
CA MET A 610 2.14 7.81 65.73
C MET A 610 2.24 6.28 65.50
N GLU A 611 1.58 5.46 66.31
CA GLU A 611 1.50 4.01 66.17
C GLU A 611 0.68 3.65 64.92
N GLU A 612 -0.38 4.34 64.61
CA GLU A 612 -1.15 4.20 63.34
C GLU A 612 -0.30 4.54 62.12
N THR A 613 0.54 5.58 62.17
CA THR A 613 1.45 5.99 61.10
C THR A 613 2.66 5.04 60.98
N GLN A 614 3.15 4.47 62.06
CA GLN A 614 4.20 3.44 62.05
C GLN A 614 3.70 2.10 61.52
N ALA A 615 2.44 1.74 61.72
CA ALA A 615 1.84 0.53 61.13
C ALA A 615 1.77 0.57 59.61
N PHE A 616 1.70 1.78 59.01
CA PHE A 616 1.73 1.95 57.55
C PHE A 616 3.16 1.91 56.95
N SER A 617 4.20 2.23 57.72
CA SER A 617 5.60 2.21 57.24
C SER A 617 6.30 0.86 57.41
N GLY A 618 5.62 -0.15 57.94
CA GLY A 618 6.19 -1.42 58.38
C GLY A 618 5.99 -2.63 57.46
N GLN A 619 5.64 -2.47 56.17
CA GLN A 619 5.74 -3.56 55.23
C GLN A 619 6.97 -3.47 54.31
N SER A 620 8.14 -3.43 54.88
CA SER A 620 9.36 -3.86 54.24
C SER A 620 9.34 -5.39 54.23
N VAL A 621 9.13 -5.96 53.05
CA VAL A 621 9.32 -7.39 52.85
C VAL A 621 10.81 -7.69 52.97
N LYS A 622 11.25 -7.95 54.21
CA LYS A 622 12.47 -8.70 54.52
C LYS A 622 12.04 -10.12 54.83
N GLY A 623 12.07 -10.97 53.77
CA GLY A 623 12.14 -12.39 54.00
C GLY A 623 13.44 -12.73 54.74
N PRO A 624 13.48 -13.76 55.62
CA PRO A 624 14.65 -14.06 56.40
C PRO A 624 15.79 -14.49 55.49
N MET A 625 16.92 -13.82 55.53
CA MET A 625 18.20 -14.22 54.99
C MET A 625 18.62 -15.53 55.72
N GLN A 626 18.35 -16.67 55.16
CA GLN A 626 18.94 -17.92 55.62
C GLN A 626 20.33 -18.08 55.03
N THR A 627 21.33 -17.96 55.84
CA THR A 627 22.73 -18.32 55.57
C THR A 627 22.81 -19.82 55.29
N ILE A 628 23.24 -20.18 54.11
CA ILE A 628 23.24 -21.55 53.60
C ILE A 628 24.50 -22.29 54.08
N SER A 629 24.32 -23.50 54.59
CA SER A 629 25.41 -24.43 54.83
C SER A 629 25.79 -25.11 53.51
N LEU A 630 27.02 -24.90 53.02
CA LEU A 630 27.62 -25.52 51.83
C LEU A 630 27.54 -27.06 51.78
N LYS A 631 27.18 -27.71 52.90
CA LYS A 631 27.08 -29.18 53.00
C LYS A 631 25.85 -29.78 52.33
N ASN A 632 24.85 -28.96 51.94
CA ASN A 632 23.57 -29.47 51.40
C ASN A 632 23.38 -29.16 49.91
N LEU A 633 24.40 -28.68 49.19
CA LEU A 633 24.35 -28.33 47.78
C LEU A 633 24.47 -29.60 46.94
N LYS A 634 23.55 -29.81 45.98
CA LYS A 634 23.55 -30.92 45.02
C LYS A 634 23.71 -30.40 43.56
N LEU A 635 24.32 -31.25 42.74
CA LEU A 635 24.34 -31.02 41.30
C LEU A 635 22.90 -30.97 40.76
N GLY A 636 22.59 -29.94 40.01
CA GLY A 636 21.25 -29.71 39.46
C GLY A 636 20.36 -28.73 40.26
N ASP A 637 20.79 -28.28 41.44
CA ASP A 637 20.04 -27.31 42.26
C ASP A 637 19.92 -25.96 41.50
N LYS A 638 18.74 -25.38 41.60
CA LYS A 638 18.49 -24.05 41.01
C LYS A 638 18.81 -22.95 42.01
N VAL A 639 19.67 -22.06 41.63
CA VAL A 639 20.12 -20.90 42.42
C VAL A 639 19.90 -19.59 41.66
N ARG A 640 19.59 -18.53 42.39
CA ARG A 640 19.49 -17.20 41.86
C ARG A 640 20.79 -16.44 42.07
N LEU A 641 21.41 -15.96 41.03
CA LEU A 641 22.66 -15.21 41.05
C LEU A 641 22.37 -13.72 41.41
N LEU A 642 22.77 -13.31 42.62
CA LEU A 642 22.51 -11.96 43.13
C LEU A 642 23.36 -10.91 42.40
N ASN A 643 24.57 -11.26 41.97
CA ASN A 643 25.49 -10.37 41.24
C ASN A 643 25.20 -10.23 39.73
N MET A 644 24.24 -11.02 39.20
CA MET A 644 23.84 -10.99 37.78
C MET A 644 22.34 -10.72 37.62
N HIS A 645 21.86 -9.63 38.17
CA HIS A 645 20.46 -9.19 38.03
C HIS A 645 19.42 -10.28 38.38
N ASN A 646 19.68 -11.08 39.38
CA ASN A 646 18.78 -12.13 39.85
C ASN A 646 18.48 -13.24 38.82
N VAL A 647 19.40 -13.52 37.89
CA VAL A 647 19.26 -14.62 36.92
C VAL A 647 19.28 -15.97 37.62
N VAL A 648 18.39 -16.87 37.24
CA VAL A 648 18.32 -18.23 37.76
C VAL A 648 19.27 -19.14 36.97
N GLY A 649 20.21 -19.76 37.68
CA GLY A 649 21.14 -20.75 37.12
C GLY A 649 21.02 -22.09 37.78
N THR A 650 21.61 -23.11 37.18
CA THR A 650 21.67 -24.49 37.68
C THR A 650 23.11 -24.82 38.09
N VAL A 651 23.28 -25.40 39.26
CA VAL A 651 24.59 -25.84 39.76
C VAL A 651 25.13 -26.99 38.92
N THR A 652 26.29 -26.79 38.29
CA THR A 652 26.94 -27.77 37.41
C THR A 652 28.18 -28.43 38.03
N GLU A 653 28.80 -27.80 39.03
CA GLU A 653 29.92 -28.37 39.77
C GLU A 653 29.78 -28.05 41.26
N LEU A 654 30.16 -28.97 42.12
CA LEU A 654 30.11 -28.85 43.59
C LEU A 654 31.25 -27.95 44.12
N PRO A 655 31.13 -27.38 45.35
CA PRO A 655 32.10 -26.43 45.89
C PRO A 655 33.50 -27.06 46.01
N ASP A 656 34.50 -26.27 45.58
CA ASP A 656 35.91 -26.59 45.77
C ASP A 656 36.38 -26.29 47.21
N LYS A 657 37.67 -26.55 47.52
CA LYS A 657 38.27 -26.34 48.85
C LYS A 657 38.17 -24.89 49.34
N ASN A 658 37.90 -23.93 48.43
CA ASN A 658 37.75 -22.50 48.71
C ASN A 658 36.26 -22.10 48.81
N GLY A 659 35.30 -23.01 48.71
CA GLY A 659 33.86 -22.73 48.80
C GLY A 659 33.25 -22.14 47.55
N MET A 660 33.93 -22.17 46.41
CA MET A 660 33.44 -21.70 45.10
C MET A 660 32.86 -22.87 44.29
N PHE A 661 31.72 -22.66 43.63
CA PHE A 661 31.04 -23.65 42.78
C PHE A 661 30.59 -23.05 41.46
N THR A 662 30.44 -23.89 40.45
CA THR A 662 30.08 -23.45 39.10
C THR A 662 28.58 -23.52 38.88
N VAL A 663 28.00 -22.42 38.39
CA VAL A 663 26.58 -22.30 38.02
C VAL A 663 26.48 -21.99 36.53
N SER A 664 25.60 -22.69 35.82
CA SER A 664 25.24 -22.43 34.44
C SER A 664 23.93 -21.67 34.35
N ALA A 665 23.97 -20.51 33.74
CA ALA A 665 22.79 -19.68 33.47
C ALA A 665 22.69 -19.48 31.93
N GLY A 666 21.93 -20.33 31.25
CA GLY A 666 21.88 -20.41 29.78
C GLY A 666 23.23 -20.85 29.20
N ILE A 667 23.83 -20.02 28.34
CA ILE A 667 25.12 -20.29 27.66
C ILE A 667 26.33 -19.93 28.56
N LEU A 668 26.11 -19.16 29.63
CA LEU A 668 27.18 -18.66 30.51
C LEU A 668 27.41 -19.64 31.68
N ARG A 669 28.67 -20.07 31.91
CA ARG A 669 29.12 -20.74 33.10
C ARG A 669 29.97 -19.79 33.92
N THR A 670 29.63 -19.63 35.20
CA THR A 670 30.35 -18.73 36.13
C THR A 670 30.61 -19.41 37.45
N LYS A 671 31.80 -19.16 38.06
CA LYS A 671 32.11 -19.59 39.42
C LYS A 671 31.62 -18.55 40.42
N VAL A 672 30.85 -18.98 41.40
CA VAL A 672 30.22 -18.11 42.40
C VAL A 672 30.42 -18.68 43.82
N SER A 673 30.39 -17.81 44.81
CA SER A 673 30.42 -18.17 46.21
C SER A 673 29.03 -18.30 46.82
N ALA A 674 28.87 -18.96 47.94
CA ALA A 674 27.61 -19.11 48.66
C ALA A 674 26.97 -17.78 49.09
N LYS A 675 27.74 -16.69 49.15
CA LYS A 675 27.26 -15.33 49.49
C LYS A 675 26.62 -14.61 48.32
N GLU A 676 26.86 -15.08 47.09
CA GLU A 676 26.44 -14.45 45.85
C GLU A 676 25.22 -15.12 45.23
N VAL A 677 24.65 -16.14 45.90
CA VAL A 677 23.51 -16.90 45.40
C VAL A 677 22.43 -17.09 46.46
N GLU A 678 21.18 -17.14 45.99
CA GLU A 678 19.99 -17.44 46.76
C GLU A 678 19.38 -18.76 46.25
N PHE A 679 19.08 -19.71 47.17
CA PHE A 679 18.48 -20.98 46.78
C PHE A 679 17.00 -20.86 46.49
N ILE A 680 16.57 -21.50 45.43
CA ILE A 680 15.14 -21.66 45.08
C ILE A 680 14.72 -23.05 45.59
N GLN A 681 14.14 -23.10 46.83
CA GLN A 681 13.64 -24.39 47.40
C GLN A 681 12.44 -24.89 46.57
N HIS A 682 12.57 -26.10 45.99
CA HIS A 682 11.45 -26.93 45.65
C HIS A 682 10.91 -27.62 46.91
N LYS A 683 9.76 -27.20 47.42
CA LYS A 683 8.97 -28.02 48.32
C LYS A 683 8.23 -29.06 47.50
N GLU A 684 8.73 -30.27 47.42
CA GLU A 684 7.90 -31.45 47.20
C GLU A 684 6.99 -31.65 48.40
N LYS A 685 5.70 -31.54 48.22
CA LYS A 685 4.65 -32.17 49.03
C LYS A 685 3.61 -32.77 48.10
N GLU A 686 3.55 -34.09 48.15
CA GLU A 686 2.46 -34.90 47.63
C GLU A 686 1.13 -34.60 48.35
N ALA A 687 0.06 -34.60 47.52
CA ALA A 687 -1.36 -34.88 47.74
C ALA A 687 -2.21 -33.91 48.56
N PRO A 688 -3.53 -33.91 48.40
CA PRO A 688 -4.35 -34.25 47.24
C PRO A 688 -5.27 -33.10 46.72
N VAL A 689 -5.71 -33.28 45.51
CA VAL A 689 -6.87 -32.70 44.79
C VAL A 689 -7.85 -31.85 45.59
N ARG A 690 -8.00 -30.59 45.19
CA ARG A 690 -9.29 -29.96 44.91
C ARG A 690 -9.12 -28.70 44.02
N ASN A 691 -9.87 -28.72 42.94
CA ASN A 691 -10.07 -27.66 41.95
C ASN A 691 -10.24 -26.26 42.52
N GLN A 692 -9.60 -25.27 41.95
CA GLN A 692 -10.28 -24.20 41.15
C GLN A 692 -9.30 -23.05 40.87
N GLY A 693 -9.14 -22.75 39.56
CA GLY A 693 -9.00 -21.40 39.08
C GLY A 693 -7.66 -20.68 39.24
N LYS A 694 -6.77 -20.82 38.23
CA LYS A 694 -5.87 -19.73 37.74
C LYS A 694 -5.08 -20.19 36.50
N THR A 695 -5.78 -20.46 35.41
CA THR A 695 -5.18 -20.64 34.07
C THR A 695 -5.73 -19.65 33.05
N ALA A 696 -6.36 -18.57 33.49
CA ALA A 696 -6.99 -17.58 32.60
C ALA A 696 -6.01 -16.60 31.92
N GLY A 697 -4.75 -16.53 32.35
CA GLY A 697 -3.79 -15.55 31.83
C GLY A 697 -2.90 -16.04 30.68
N LEU A 698 -2.51 -17.32 30.66
CA LEU A 698 -1.63 -17.87 29.61
C LEU A 698 -2.40 -18.32 28.35
N GLY A 699 -3.68 -18.71 28.49
CA GLY A 699 -4.50 -19.11 27.35
C GLY A 699 -4.92 -17.94 26.47
N ARG A 700 -5.06 -16.73 27.01
CA ARG A 700 -5.46 -15.56 26.25
C ARG A 700 -4.37 -14.99 25.34
N ALA A 701 -3.12 -15.08 25.74
CA ALA A 701 -1.98 -14.63 24.92
C ALA A 701 -1.67 -15.60 23.76
N LYS A 702 -1.90 -16.92 23.95
CA LYS A 702 -1.73 -17.92 22.89
C LYS A 702 -2.95 -18.01 21.95
N ALA A 703 -4.15 -17.72 22.44
CA ALA A 703 -5.38 -17.74 21.63
C ALA A 703 -5.43 -16.67 20.53
N MET A 704 -4.67 -15.60 20.63
CA MET A 704 -4.60 -14.53 19.62
C MET A 704 -3.70 -14.84 18.43
N GLY A 705 -2.94 -15.94 18.42
CA GLY A 705 -1.95 -16.23 17.38
C GLY A 705 -2.05 -17.61 16.73
N ILE A 706 -2.98 -18.50 17.14
CA ILE A 706 -3.06 -19.85 16.57
C ILE A 706 -4.10 -19.88 15.46
N SER A 707 -3.65 -20.23 14.24
CA SER A 707 -4.52 -20.46 13.10
C SER A 707 -5.45 -21.66 13.39
N PRO A 708 -6.75 -21.59 13.07
CA PRO A 708 -7.65 -22.73 13.14
C PRO A 708 -7.36 -23.83 12.11
N GLU A 709 -6.33 -23.65 11.29
CA GLU A 709 -5.91 -24.57 10.23
C GLU A 709 -4.42 -24.81 10.27
N ILE A 710 -4.00 -26.07 10.05
CA ILE A 710 -2.62 -26.49 9.78
C ILE A 710 -2.52 -27.20 8.44
N ASN A 711 -1.50 -26.86 7.63
CA ASN A 711 -1.24 -27.48 6.34
C ASN A 711 -0.01 -28.40 6.41
N LEU A 712 -0.21 -29.68 6.16
CA LEU A 712 0.81 -30.74 6.16
C LEU A 712 1.15 -31.27 4.75
N ILE A 713 0.60 -30.67 3.68
CA ILE A 713 0.85 -31.10 2.31
C ILE A 713 2.34 -30.98 2.00
N GLY A 714 2.89 -32.03 1.39
CA GLY A 714 4.31 -32.07 0.97
C GLY A 714 5.30 -32.44 2.06
N LYS A 715 4.85 -32.66 3.33
CA LYS A 715 5.71 -33.12 4.42
C LYS A 715 5.79 -34.63 4.49
N MET A 716 6.93 -35.17 4.94
CA MET A 716 7.03 -36.58 5.28
C MET A 716 6.31 -36.88 6.59
N THR A 717 5.78 -38.09 6.75
CA THR A 717 5.03 -38.50 7.94
C THR A 717 5.86 -38.39 9.24
N ALA A 718 7.18 -38.58 9.15
CA ALA A 718 8.10 -38.46 10.28
C ALA A 718 8.21 -37.00 10.79
N ASP A 719 8.19 -36.04 9.91
CA ASP A 719 8.29 -34.60 10.23
C ASP A 719 6.93 -34.00 10.58
N ALA A 720 5.86 -34.44 9.91
CA ALA A 720 4.52 -33.97 10.12
C ALA A 720 3.92 -34.34 11.48
N LEU A 721 4.29 -35.51 12.03
CA LEU A 721 3.74 -36.03 13.31
C LEU A 721 4.10 -35.16 14.53
N PRO A 722 5.38 -34.78 14.77
CA PRO A 722 5.72 -33.87 15.87
C PRO A 722 5.07 -32.52 15.78
N GLU A 723 4.97 -31.95 14.55
CA GLU A 723 4.35 -30.67 14.30
C GLU A 723 2.85 -30.71 14.55
N LEU A 724 2.18 -31.75 14.09
CA LEU A 724 0.74 -31.95 14.35
C LEU A 724 0.44 -32.06 15.82
N ASN A 725 1.22 -32.87 16.59
CA ASN A 725 1.04 -33.03 18.02
C ASN A 725 1.18 -31.67 18.75
N LYS A 726 2.23 -30.92 18.46
CA LYS A 726 2.45 -29.59 19.02
C LYS A 726 1.30 -28.64 18.71
N TYR A 727 0.84 -28.63 17.46
CA TYR A 727 -0.27 -27.79 17.04
C TYR A 727 -1.58 -28.16 17.74
N LEU A 728 -1.91 -29.45 17.89
CA LEU A 728 -3.10 -29.91 18.57
C LEU A 728 -3.09 -29.55 20.07
N ASP A 729 -1.94 -29.66 20.73
CA ASP A 729 -1.78 -29.27 22.13
C ASP A 729 -1.94 -27.73 22.29
N ASP A 730 -1.32 -26.96 21.41
CA ASP A 730 -1.43 -25.50 21.42
C ASP A 730 -2.87 -25.04 21.10
N ALA A 731 -3.55 -25.68 20.14
CA ALA A 731 -4.94 -25.40 19.77
C ALA A 731 -5.92 -25.75 20.93
N PHE A 732 -5.69 -26.84 21.64
CA PHE A 732 -6.46 -27.20 22.83
C PHE A 732 -6.26 -26.19 23.98
N LEU A 733 -5.01 -25.78 24.24
CA LEU A 733 -4.69 -24.75 25.23
C LEU A 733 -5.30 -23.39 24.89
N ALA A 734 -5.42 -23.08 23.59
CA ALA A 734 -6.10 -21.89 23.08
C ALA A 734 -7.63 -21.99 23.13
N LYS A 735 -8.19 -23.13 23.57
CA LYS A 735 -9.63 -23.40 23.62
C LYS A 735 -10.36 -23.29 22.28
N LEU A 736 -9.70 -23.66 21.20
CA LEU A 736 -10.36 -23.74 19.90
C LEU A 736 -11.38 -24.91 19.96
N PRO A 737 -12.63 -24.72 19.49
CA PRO A 737 -13.62 -25.76 19.51
C PRO A 737 -13.33 -26.86 18.47
N GLN A 738 -12.70 -26.47 17.36
CA GLN A 738 -12.35 -27.35 16.25
C GLN A 738 -11.15 -26.82 15.50
N VAL A 739 -10.43 -27.69 14.79
CA VAL A 739 -9.35 -27.34 13.89
C VAL A 739 -9.42 -28.14 12.60
N ARG A 740 -8.87 -27.55 11.55
CA ARG A 740 -8.80 -28.11 10.20
C ARG A 740 -7.37 -28.56 9.91
N VAL A 741 -7.18 -29.83 9.59
CA VAL A 741 -5.86 -30.39 9.25
C VAL A 741 -5.86 -30.77 7.76
N VAL A 742 -5.09 -30.04 6.96
CA VAL A 742 -4.98 -30.24 5.51
C VAL A 742 -3.79 -31.17 5.24
N HIS A 743 -4.06 -32.35 4.70
CA HIS A 743 -3.04 -33.38 4.42
C HIS A 743 -2.98 -33.79 2.95
N GLY A 744 -3.88 -33.26 2.12
CA GLY A 744 -3.95 -33.57 0.68
C GLY A 744 -4.51 -34.96 0.39
N ARG A 745 -4.69 -35.26 -0.91
CA ARG A 745 -5.26 -36.50 -1.40
C ARG A 745 -4.22 -37.58 -1.73
N GLY A 746 -2.94 -37.28 -1.84
CA GLY A 746 -1.84 -38.14 -2.26
C GLY A 746 -1.99 -39.66 -1.96
N THR A 747 -0.93 -40.33 -1.52
CA THR A 747 -0.92 -41.77 -1.18
C THR A 747 -1.78 -42.15 0.03
N GLY A 748 -2.35 -41.17 0.75
CA GLY A 748 -3.14 -41.37 1.96
C GLY A 748 -2.30 -41.61 3.24
N ALA A 749 -0.99 -41.62 3.15
CA ALA A 749 -0.12 -41.83 4.30
C ALA A 749 -0.28 -40.76 5.38
N LEU A 750 -0.30 -39.47 4.99
CA LEU A 750 -0.55 -38.34 5.91
C LEU A 750 -1.96 -38.40 6.49
N ARG A 751 -2.98 -38.70 5.69
CA ARG A 751 -4.36 -38.88 6.17
C ARG A 751 -4.45 -39.94 7.29
N LYS A 752 -3.84 -41.11 7.04
CA LYS A 752 -3.80 -42.21 8.05
C LYS A 752 -3.09 -41.76 9.31
N MET A 753 -1.94 -41.11 9.20
CA MET A 753 -1.17 -40.58 10.33
C MET A 753 -1.97 -39.56 11.14
N VAL A 754 -2.68 -38.59 10.48
CA VAL A 754 -3.53 -37.62 11.15
C VAL A 754 -4.68 -38.28 11.92
N GLN A 755 -5.35 -39.28 11.30
CA GLN A 755 -6.43 -40.01 11.96
C GLN A 755 -5.93 -40.87 13.15
N ASP A 756 -4.76 -41.50 13.01
CA ASP A 756 -4.16 -42.26 14.10
C ASP A 756 -3.70 -41.38 15.24
N CYS A 757 -3.19 -40.17 14.93
CA CYS A 757 -2.85 -39.16 15.93
C CYS A 757 -4.12 -38.68 16.65
N ALA A 758 -5.19 -38.38 15.92
CA ALA A 758 -6.46 -37.94 16.49
C ALA A 758 -7.10 -38.99 17.40
N LYS A 759 -7.01 -40.28 17.06
CA LYS A 759 -7.51 -41.39 17.91
C LYS A 759 -6.75 -41.53 19.24
N LYS A 760 -5.44 -41.23 19.24
CA LYS A 760 -4.56 -41.39 20.41
C LYS A 760 -4.56 -40.18 21.32
N ASN A 761 -4.96 -39.02 20.87
CA ASN A 761 -4.92 -37.78 21.65
C ASN A 761 -6.13 -37.68 22.61
N LYS A 762 -5.85 -37.53 23.90
CA LYS A 762 -6.87 -37.50 24.98
C LYS A 762 -7.78 -36.29 24.96
N HIS A 763 -7.37 -35.22 24.26
CA HIS A 763 -8.09 -33.93 24.21
C HIS A 763 -9.05 -33.86 23.05
N ILE A 764 -9.08 -34.83 22.13
CA ILE A 764 -9.96 -34.88 20.98
C ILE A 764 -11.23 -35.64 21.32
N GLU A 765 -12.39 -35.06 20.98
CA GLU A 765 -13.70 -35.65 21.13
C GLU A 765 -14.06 -36.54 19.94
N SER A 766 -13.92 -35.96 18.73
CA SER A 766 -14.23 -36.63 17.47
C SER A 766 -13.44 -36.03 16.31
N PHE A 767 -13.39 -36.77 15.22
CA PHE A 767 -12.84 -36.27 13.95
C PHE A 767 -13.63 -36.85 12.78
N ARG A 768 -13.69 -36.09 11.67
CA ARG A 768 -14.29 -36.51 10.40
C ARG A 768 -13.48 -36.02 9.22
N LEU A 769 -13.69 -36.61 8.06
CA LEU A 769 -13.18 -36.03 6.81
C LEU A 769 -13.97 -34.76 6.45
N GLY A 770 -13.34 -33.86 5.72
CA GLY A 770 -13.99 -32.65 5.24
C GLY A 770 -15.14 -32.97 4.28
N GLU A 771 -16.19 -32.13 4.30
CA GLU A 771 -17.32 -32.19 3.38
C GLU A 771 -17.07 -31.40 2.10
N TYR A 772 -18.04 -31.38 1.17
CA TYR A 772 -17.98 -30.57 -0.02
C TYR A 772 -17.92 -29.08 0.35
N GLY A 773 -16.86 -28.39 -0.05
CA GLY A 773 -16.54 -27.01 0.38
C GLY A 773 -15.48 -26.91 1.49
N GLU A 774 -15.22 -27.98 2.27
CA GLU A 774 -14.19 -28.01 3.32
C GLU A 774 -12.86 -28.65 2.86
N GLY A 775 -12.76 -29.08 1.60
CA GLY A 775 -11.57 -29.75 1.04
C GLY A 775 -11.72 -31.27 0.89
N SER A 776 -12.92 -31.81 1.12
CA SER A 776 -13.28 -33.23 0.92
C SER A 776 -12.30 -34.18 1.62
N ASP A 777 -11.90 -35.28 0.99
CA ASP A 777 -11.02 -36.32 1.51
C ASP A 777 -9.52 -35.90 1.66
N GLY A 778 -9.17 -34.68 1.27
CA GLY A 778 -7.85 -34.07 1.49
C GLY A 778 -7.70 -33.36 2.85
N VAL A 779 -8.75 -33.33 3.67
CA VAL A 779 -8.81 -32.59 4.94
C VAL A 779 -9.42 -33.47 6.03
N THR A 780 -8.94 -33.34 7.26
CA THR A 780 -9.56 -33.90 8.46
C THR A 780 -9.95 -32.78 9.41
N MET A 781 -11.22 -32.73 9.78
CA MET A 781 -11.75 -31.85 10.82
C MET A 781 -11.64 -32.55 12.18
N ILE A 782 -11.06 -31.88 13.17
CA ILE A 782 -10.84 -32.40 14.51
C ILE A 782 -11.58 -31.54 15.52
N TYR A 783 -12.37 -32.14 16.39
CA TYR A 783 -13.15 -31.50 17.44
C TYR A 783 -12.57 -31.81 18.81
N PHE A 784 -12.37 -30.77 19.63
CA PHE A 784 -11.84 -30.93 20.97
C PHE A 784 -12.92 -31.12 22.03
N LYS A 785 -12.60 -31.84 23.08
CA LYS A 785 -13.45 -31.96 24.27
C LYS A 785 -13.62 -30.60 24.94
N LYS A 786 -14.83 -30.29 25.33
CA LYS A 786 -15.16 -29.02 26.01
C LYS A 786 -14.58 -28.93 27.41
#